data_6a9cd8da6b624af4293425f939f81b4c
#
_entry.id   6a9cd8da6b624af4293425f939f81b4c
#
_cell.length_a   1.000
_cell.length_b   1.000
_cell.length_c   1.000
_cell.angle_alpha   90.00
_cell.angle_beta   90.00
_cell.angle_gamma   90.00
#
_symmetry.space_group_name_H-M   'P 1'
#
loop_
_entity.id
_entity.type
_entity.pdbx_description
1 polymer ?
#
loop_
_entity_poly.entity_id
_entity_poly.type
_entity_poly.pdbx_seq_one_letter_code
_entity_poly.pdbx_strand_id
1 'polypeptide(L)'
;MQRTSVHDPSIVYDEGSRLYYVFGSHMATAKTRDLQNWTGVSFPWGSVNTDGTITSNVAPADAFHTHQTRKITIHGETVDFGNFDAAAWNCALPGTGTNGEEIPWTVNGNMWAPDIIYNPVLGKWCQYLSLNGPQWNSCIILLTADRIEGPYVYQGPVIFSGFRNDTDERISFHKTDLELVVGKQSSLPARYKQEKWGDYWPHAIDPCVFYDEDGTLWMSYGSWSGGIYILQLDPNTGLRDYNVTYTGDFDTKGANVTSDPYFGKKIAGGRYVSGEGSYIEHIGNHYYLFMSYGGLEPNGGYEMRVFRSSRPDGPYKDMNGTDAIFTNWKLNYGPNADTRGEKLLGAYNHWGFMNVGERAQGHNSVLAAEDGRTYLVYHTKFNDGTAGHQVRVHQLFLNRSGWPVAAPFEFHGETTGDRQIASSQRFDSKEVAGRYHVLIHPYGQNHAAYEEAAPTEILLREDGKVEEAYSGTWKIYDGNSYITLNLNGTVYEGVVTEQQMEPTTIKAICFTACGDNGTNVWGYRMKDEYALAYTLNTTAIPVKDNQYISRNIDLYGLEKEINVNAKWESDTPDVVSHSGRYNPAGLTEDVPVQLSCELSCGAYFWTDTFHVTARKESLPDGDWLGGIKAYYDFDQEPFVNAYDYTQTAKRLSQGGNNKPSLEKDSLRNGSILHQYFGASGYCSYTQMPNPLRNEHLEGMTVSLWVKRTDDIPWDAIWSFYNPAANTRLYLTGNSYVGFNNGKDWFDINHPGSIISERIPIGKWSLVTLTVSRTEGCCIYVNGSRIRDVEYVGYCNGSDITDAKDFDYNKVMDFIQSCPNFYLGYGSFWGSVDVRMDDLILYNRTLETTDVRALNTMSNRVTDFSIGEGGSSVEPVRHHGDRTMKSAYDLSGRPVKEMKKGIYIIEGRKVMCP
;
A
#
# COMPACT_ATOMS: atom_id res chain seq x y z
N MET A 1 -13.39 0.55 8.78
CA MET A 1 -13.35 -0.23 7.52
C MET A 1 -12.95 -1.66 7.84
N GLN A 2 -13.70 -2.65 7.36
CA GLN A 2 -13.40 -4.08 7.54
C GLN A 2 -12.96 -4.66 6.20
N ARG A 3 -11.70 -5.05 6.10
CA ARG A 3 -11.09 -5.56 4.87
C ARG A 3 -11.47 -7.00 4.58
N THR A 4 -11.37 -7.40 3.32
CA THR A 4 -11.50 -8.79 2.88
C THR A 4 -10.35 -9.17 1.96
N SER A 5 -10.04 -10.47 1.95
CA SER A 5 -9.01 -11.06 1.09
C SER A 5 -9.70 -11.88 0.01
N VAL A 6 -9.89 -11.26 -1.17
CA VAL A 6 -10.42 -11.91 -2.38
C VAL A 6 -9.46 -11.57 -3.52
N HIS A 7 -8.86 -12.59 -4.12
CA HIS A 7 -7.97 -12.44 -5.27
C HIS A 7 -8.81 -12.46 -6.55
N ASP A 8 -8.45 -11.64 -7.54
CA ASP A 8 -9.16 -11.53 -8.83
C ASP A 8 -10.66 -11.18 -8.65
N PRO A 9 -10.98 -10.07 -7.96
CA PRO A 9 -12.36 -9.79 -7.57
C PRO A 9 -13.23 -9.40 -8.77
N SER A 10 -14.32 -10.13 -9.00
CA SER A 10 -15.45 -9.72 -9.84
C SER A 10 -16.56 -9.16 -8.96
N ILE A 11 -16.93 -7.91 -9.16
CA ILE A 11 -17.93 -7.17 -8.36
C ILE A 11 -19.28 -7.18 -9.03
N VAL A 12 -20.33 -7.34 -8.24
CA VAL A 12 -21.72 -7.20 -8.70
C VAL A 12 -22.60 -6.65 -7.59
N TYR A 13 -23.65 -5.95 -7.98
CA TYR A 13 -24.71 -5.51 -7.07
C TYR A 13 -25.96 -6.38 -7.25
N ASP A 14 -26.49 -6.90 -6.16
CA ASP A 14 -27.76 -7.64 -6.15
C ASP A 14 -28.88 -6.75 -5.61
N GLU A 15 -29.80 -6.38 -6.48
CA GLU A 15 -30.95 -5.54 -6.12
C GLU A 15 -31.87 -6.22 -5.09
N GLY A 16 -31.95 -7.55 -5.12
CA GLY A 16 -32.81 -8.31 -4.22
C GLY A 16 -32.37 -8.20 -2.76
N SER A 17 -31.11 -8.34 -2.50
CA SER A 17 -30.51 -8.19 -1.16
C SER A 17 -30.07 -6.76 -0.85
N ARG A 18 -29.89 -5.92 -1.85
CA ARG A 18 -29.26 -4.60 -1.78
C ARG A 18 -27.85 -4.64 -1.24
N LEU A 19 -27.08 -5.62 -1.70
CA LEU A 19 -25.69 -5.83 -1.30
C LEU A 19 -24.80 -5.92 -2.54
N TYR A 20 -23.57 -5.48 -2.36
CA TYR A 20 -22.48 -5.76 -3.28
C TYR A 20 -21.84 -7.10 -2.91
N TYR A 21 -21.45 -7.84 -3.92
CA TYR A 21 -20.73 -9.11 -3.76
C TYR A 21 -19.47 -9.10 -4.61
N VAL A 22 -18.41 -9.66 -4.08
CA VAL A 22 -17.17 -9.96 -4.84
C VAL A 22 -16.95 -11.46 -4.85
N PHE A 23 -16.63 -11.96 -6.04
CA PHE A 23 -16.28 -13.36 -6.28
C PHE A 23 -14.85 -13.40 -6.80
N GLY A 24 -14.04 -14.32 -6.33
CA GLY A 24 -12.64 -14.40 -6.76
C GLY A 24 -12.08 -15.80 -6.80
N SER A 25 -10.80 -15.88 -7.11
CA SER A 25 -10.05 -17.14 -7.21
C SER A 25 -10.19 -17.99 -5.95
N HIS A 26 -10.11 -19.32 -6.13
CA HIS A 26 -10.30 -20.31 -5.07
C HIS A 26 -11.66 -20.23 -4.37
N MET A 27 -12.64 -19.65 -5.05
CA MET A 27 -14.01 -19.44 -4.57
C MET A 27 -14.09 -18.54 -3.33
N ALA A 28 -13.10 -17.69 -3.13
CA ALA A 28 -13.18 -16.64 -2.14
C ALA A 28 -14.30 -15.66 -2.49
N THR A 29 -15.17 -15.39 -1.54
CA THR A 29 -16.34 -14.52 -1.74
C THR A 29 -16.54 -13.62 -0.54
N ALA A 30 -16.98 -12.40 -0.77
CA ALA A 30 -17.37 -11.49 0.30
C ALA A 30 -18.54 -10.61 -0.15
N LYS A 31 -19.24 -10.04 0.82
CA LYS A 31 -20.34 -9.11 0.58
C LYS A 31 -20.23 -7.87 1.46
N THR A 32 -20.82 -6.80 1.00
CA THR A 32 -20.86 -5.52 1.70
C THR A 32 -22.10 -4.72 1.33
N ARG A 33 -22.49 -3.79 2.19
CA ARG A 33 -23.54 -2.83 1.91
C ARG A 33 -23.01 -1.49 1.43
N ASP A 34 -21.77 -1.19 1.76
CA ASP A 34 -21.19 0.15 1.68
C ASP A 34 -19.85 0.20 0.94
N LEU A 35 -19.39 -0.90 0.37
CA LEU A 35 -18.10 -1.05 -0.30
C LEU A 35 -16.86 -0.82 0.63
N GLN A 36 -17.09 -0.74 1.94
CA GLN A 36 -16.06 -0.46 2.95
C GLN A 36 -15.93 -1.56 3.99
N ASN A 37 -17.07 -2.14 4.39
CA ASN A 37 -17.12 -3.14 5.46
C ASN A 37 -17.55 -4.47 4.87
N TRP A 38 -16.57 -5.32 4.64
CA TRP A 38 -16.74 -6.60 3.97
C TRP A 38 -16.95 -7.73 4.97
N THR A 39 -17.82 -8.67 4.60
CA THR A 39 -18.03 -9.92 5.32
C THR A 39 -17.74 -11.07 4.37
N GLY A 40 -16.75 -11.91 4.70
CA GLY A 40 -16.48 -13.13 3.96
C GLY A 40 -17.66 -14.08 4.04
N VAL A 41 -18.01 -14.71 2.91
CA VAL A 41 -19.12 -15.66 2.77
C VAL A 41 -18.66 -16.86 1.96
N SER A 42 -19.38 -17.95 2.09
CA SER A 42 -19.16 -19.17 1.31
C SER A 42 -20.48 -19.62 0.74
N PHE A 43 -20.54 -19.82 -0.56
CA PHE A 43 -21.75 -20.23 -1.25
C PHE A 43 -21.68 -21.69 -1.65
N PRO A 44 -22.81 -22.43 -1.51
CA PRO A 44 -22.82 -23.83 -1.86
C PRO A 44 -22.88 -24.04 -3.37
N TRP A 45 -22.25 -25.11 -3.82
CA TRP A 45 -22.54 -25.70 -5.12
C TRP A 45 -23.58 -26.78 -5.01
N GLY A 46 -24.31 -26.99 -6.10
CA GLY A 46 -25.34 -27.97 -6.16
C GLY A 46 -25.17 -28.93 -7.32
N SER A 47 -25.79 -30.07 -7.22
CA SER A 47 -26.06 -30.94 -8.36
C SER A 47 -27.57 -31.16 -8.51
N VAL A 48 -28.03 -31.32 -9.74
CA VAL A 48 -29.43 -31.59 -10.01
C VAL A 48 -29.68 -33.09 -10.01
N ASN A 49 -30.64 -33.51 -9.24
CA ASN A 49 -31.06 -34.89 -9.15
C ASN A 49 -31.94 -35.31 -10.38
N THR A 50 -32.15 -36.59 -10.56
CA THR A 50 -32.96 -37.10 -11.65
C THR A 50 -34.45 -36.66 -11.62
N ASP A 51 -34.92 -36.23 -10.47
CA ASP A 51 -36.27 -35.65 -10.26
C ASP A 51 -36.33 -34.11 -10.44
N GLY A 52 -35.17 -33.48 -10.79
CA GLY A 52 -35.06 -32.04 -10.97
C GLY A 52 -34.82 -31.23 -9.69
N THR A 53 -34.75 -31.88 -8.53
CA THR A 53 -34.38 -31.21 -7.28
C THR A 53 -32.89 -30.96 -7.20
N ILE A 54 -32.46 -29.94 -6.43
CA ILE A 54 -31.06 -29.59 -6.26
C ILE A 54 -30.56 -30.12 -4.92
N THR A 55 -29.49 -30.92 -4.93
CA THR A 55 -28.70 -31.23 -3.74
C THR A 55 -27.64 -30.12 -3.56
N SER A 56 -27.66 -29.45 -2.41
CA SER A 56 -26.66 -28.41 -2.05
C SER A 56 -25.42 -29.00 -1.37
N ASN A 57 -24.34 -28.19 -1.29
CA ASN A 57 -23.07 -28.54 -0.62
C ASN A 57 -22.35 -29.74 -1.25
N VAL A 58 -22.44 -29.84 -2.55
CA VAL A 58 -21.67 -30.83 -3.32
C VAL A 58 -20.22 -30.37 -3.43
N ALA A 59 -19.27 -31.29 -3.33
CA ALA A 59 -17.84 -30.92 -3.52
C ALA A 59 -17.57 -30.51 -4.98
N PRO A 60 -16.62 -29.59 -5.23
CA PRO A 60 -16.31 -29.13 -6.59
C PRO A 60 -15.97 -30.25 -7.55
N ALA A 61 -15.19 -31.21 -7.08
CA ALA A 61 -14.83 -32.40 -7.88
C ALA A 61 -16.04 -33.19 -8.36
N ASP A 62 -17.12 -33.23 -7.58
CA ASP A 62 -18.36 -33.92 -7.94
C ASP A 62 -19.33 -33.00 -8.68
N ALA A 63 -19.38 -31.72 -8.32
CA ALA A 63 -20.30 -30.73 -8.89
C ALA A 63 -20.02 -30.43 -10.37
N PHE A 64 -18.78 -30.52 -10.81
CA PHE A 64 -18.35 -30.11 -12.16
C PHE A 64 -18.24 -31.30 -13.14
N HIS A 65 -18.58 -32.48 -12.73
CA HIS A 65 -18.79 -33.60 -13.63
C HIS A 65 -20.22 -33.60 -14.17
N THR A 66 -20.36 -33.94 -15.43
CA THR A 66 -21.66 -33.97 -16.11
C THR A 66 -22.47 -35.16 -15.68
N HIS A 67 -23.20 -35.00 -14.62
CA HIS A 67 -24.30 -35.92 -14.30
C HIS A 67 -25.62 -35.53 -15.00
N GLN A 68 -25.60 -34.47 -15.82
CA GLN A 68 -26.78 -33.95 -16.50
C GLN A 68 -26.55 -33.86 -18.00
N THR A 69 -27.51 -34.48 -18.71
CA THR A 69 -27.65 -34.30 -20.14
C THR A 69 -28.35 -32.97 -20.40
N ARG A 70 -27.59 -31.90 -20.65
CA ARG A 70 -28.15 -30.67 -21.22
C ARG A 70 -28.09 -30.77 -22.73
N LYS A 71 -29.28 -30.86 -23.33
CA LYS A 71 -29.42 -30.87 -24.78
C LYS A 71 -29.65 -29.47 -25.28
N ILE A 72 -28.82 -29.03 -26.21
CA ILE A 72 -28.98 -27.76 -26.91
C ILE A 72 -29.05 -28.00 -28.42
N THR A 73 -29.75 -27.11 -29.15
CA THR A 73 -29.83 -27.22 -30.61
C THR A 73 -28.75 -26.32 -31.21
N ILE A 74 -27.85 -26.91 -32.00
CA ILE A 74 -26.78 -26.21 -32.72
C ILE A 74 -26.92 -26.54 -34.20
N HIS A 75 -27.07 -25.53 -35.05
CA HIS A 75 -27.26 -25.67 -36.49
C HIS A 75 -28.38 -26.65 -36.87
N GLY A 76 -29.46 -26.74 -36.05
CA GLY A 76 -30.58 -27.64 -36.25
C GLY A 76 -30.40 -29.08 -35.73
N GLU A 77 -29.24 -29.42 -35.21
CA GLU A 77 -28.94 -30.71 -34.58
C GLU A 77 -28.97 -30.59 -33.06
N THR A 78 -29.51 -31.60 -32.38
CA THR A 78 -29.51 -31.68 -30.90
C THR A 78 -28.19 -32.26 -30.42
N VAL A 79 -27.43 -31.47 -29.71
CA VAL A 79 -26.15 -31.87 -29.10
C VAL A 79 -26.33 -32.08 -27.61
N ASP A 80 -25.79 -33.20 -27.11
CA ASP A 80 -25.76 -33.50 -25.68
C ASP A 80 -24.47 -32.93 -25.05
N PHE A 81 -24.56 -31.81 -24.34
CA PHE A 81 -23.45 -31.18 -23.63
C PHE A 81 -22.95 -32.02 -22.45
N GLY A 82 -23.71 -33.01 -22.01
CA GLY A 82 -23.28 -34.04 -21.06
C GLY A 82 -22.07 -34.84 -21.52
N ASN A 83 -21.75 -34.82 -22.79
CA ASN A 83 -20.56 -35.47 -23.33
C ASN A 83 -19.23 -34.69 -23.11
N PHE A 84 -19.33 -33.44 -22.70
CA PHE A 84 -18.14 -32.56 -22.48
C PHE A 84 -17.89 -32.40 -21.00
N ASP A 85 -16.97 -33.19 -20.45
CA ASP A 85 -16.57 -33.14 -19.03
C ASP A 85 -15.36 -32.23 -18.85
N ALA A 86 -15.61 -30.98 -18.45
CA ALA A 86 -14.57 -29.97 -18.26
C ALA A 86 -13.62 -30.29 -17.11
N ALA A 87 -14.12 -30.89 -16.03
CA ALA A 87 -13.30 -31.31 -14.91
C ALA A 87 -12.37 -32.47 -15.30
N ALA A 88 -12.89 -33.45 -16.03
CA ALA A 88 -12.07 -34.54 -16.55
C ALA A 88 -11.03 -34.07 -17.56
N TRP A 89 -11.35 -33.11 -18.44
CA TRP A 89 -10.39 -32.46 -19.34
C TRP A 89 -9.27 -31.79 -18.56
N ASN A 90 -9.64 -30.99 -17.56
CA ASN A 90 -8.72 -30.19 -16.77
C ASN A 90 -7.76 -31.05 -15.93
N CYS A 91 -8.27 -32.15 -15.36
CA CYS A 91 -7.54 -33.07 -14.49
C CYS A 91 -6.92 -34.26 -15.23
N ALA A 92 -6.98 -34.27 -16.57
CA ALA A 92 -6.54 -35.41 -17.36
C ALA A 92 -5.03 -35.67 -17.30
N LEU A 93 -4.23 -34.64 -17.07
CA LEU A 93 -2.78 -34.75 -16.96
C LEU A 93 -2.33 -34.51 -15.51
N PRO A 94 -1.25 -35.19 -15.07
CA PRO A 94 -0.69 -34.93 -13.75
C PRO A 94 0.05 -33.60 -13.73
N GLY A 95 0.09 -32.99 -12.56
CA GLY A 95 1.02 -31.91 -12.25
C GLY A 95 2.40 -32.45 -11.90
N THR A 96 3.35 -31.55 -11.71
CA THR A 96 4.71 -31.87 -11.27
C THR A 96 4.91 -31.38 -9.84
N GLY A 97 5.25 -32.27 -8.93
CA GLY A 97 5.57 -31.94 -7.55
C GLY A 97 6.93 -31.29 -7.41
N THR A 98 7.25 -30.86 -6.18
CA THR A 98 8.47 -30.09 -5.87
C THR A 98 9.78 -30.85 -6.15
N ASN A 99 9.73 -32.19 -6.14
CA ASN A 99 10.87 -33.06 -6.44
C ASN A 99 10.85 -33.61 -7.88
N GLY A 100 9.93 -33.11 -8.73
CA GLY A 100 9.77 -33.57 -10.11
C GLY A 100 8.87 -34.82 -10.25
N GLU A 101 8.23 -35.29 -9.21
CA GLU A 101 7.29 -36.41 -9.24
C GLU A 101 5.95 -36.00 -9.88
N GLU A 102 5.29 -36.93 -10.54
CA GLU A 102 3.94 -36.75 -11.04
C GLU A 102 2.95 -36.76 -9.85
N ILE A 103 2.13 -35.71 -9.73
CA ILE A 103 1.06 -35.62 -8.74
C ILE A 103 -0.31 -35.53 -9.44
N PRO A 104 -1.34 -36.21 -8.94
CA PRO A 104 -2.69 -36.08 -9.50
C PRO A 104 -3.15 -34.62 -9.47
N TRP A 105 -3.63 -34.12 -10.60
CA TRP A 105 -4.23 -32.79 -10.64
C TRP A 105 -5.69 -32.85 -10.21
N THR A 106 -6.13 -31.86 -9.45
CA THR A 106 -7.52 -31.80 -8.98
C THR A 106 -8.11 -30.43 -9.27
N VAL A 107 -9.43 -30.34 -9.36
CA VAL A 107 -10.15 -29.07 -9.51
C VAL A 107 -9.90 -28.15 -8.30
N ASN A 108 -9.81 -28.73 -7.10
CA ASN A 108 -9.58 -27.99 -5.88
C ASN A 108 -8.24 -27.22 -5.95
N GLY A 109 -8.27 -25.94 -5.66
CA GLY A 109 -7.11 -25.06 -5.74
C GLY A 109 -6.81 -24.52 -7.15
N ASN A 110 -7.52 -25.00 -8.19
CA ASN A 110 -7.31 -24.61 -9.58
C ASN A 110 -8.52 -23.94 -10.22
N MET A 111 -9.43 -23.44 -9.40
CA MET A 111 -10.57 -22.62 -9.75
C MET A 111 -10.17 -21.15 -9.61
N TRP A 112 -10.00 -20.46 -10.74
CA TRP A 112 -9.42 -19.12 -10.79
C TRP A 112 -10.37 -18.10 -11.41
N ALA A 113 -10.18 -16.84 -11.05
CA ALA A 113 -10.74 -15.63 -11.66
C ALA A 113 -12.16 -15.85 -12.24
N PRO A 114 -13.17 -16.01 -11.40
CA PRO A 114 -14.55 -16.08 -11.88
C PRO A 114 -15.05 -14.70 -12.29
N ASP A 115 -16.01 -14.68 -13.20
CA ASP A 115 -16.89 -13.53 -13.40
C ASP A 115 -18.34 -13.88 -13.11
N ILE A 116 -19.11 -12.90 -12.65
CA ILE A 116 -20.49 -13.08 -12.19
C ILE A 116 -21.41 -12.03 -12.80
N ILE A 117 -22.50 -12.48 -13.42
CA ILE A 117 -23.52 -11.59 -14.01
C ILE A 117 -24.92 -12.15 -13.82
N TYR A 118 -25.91 -11.27 -13.66
CA TYR A 118 -27.30 -11.68 -13.77
C TYR A 118 -27.72 -11.76 -15.25
N ASN A 119 -28.19 -12.93 -15.67
CA ASN A 119 -28.74 -13.10 -17.03
C ASN A 119 -30.27 -12.95 -16.98
N PRO A 120 -30.84 -11.85 -17.48
CA PRO A 120 -32.26 -11.58 -17.39
C PRO A 120 -33.11 -12.49 -18.28
N VAL A 121 -32.53 -13.07 -19.34
CA VAL A 121 -33.21 -14.02 -20.23
C VAL A 121 -33.40 -15.37 -19.56
N LEU A 122 -32.37 -15.84 -18.86
CA LEU A 122 -32.45 -17.07 -18.04
C LEU A 122 -33.17 -16.83 -16.71
N GLY A 123 -33.21 -15.58 -16.21
CA GLY A 123 -33.66 -15.25 -14.86
C GLY A 123 -32.75 -15.83 -13.78
N LYS A 124 -31.44 -15.89 -14.04
CA LYS A 124 -30.45 -16.53 -13.15
C LYS A 124 -29.17 -15.74 -13.02
N TRP A 125 -28.54 -15.91 -11.90
CA TRP A 125 -27.14 -15.54 -11.71
C TRP A 125 -26.25 -16.55 -12.45
N CYS A 126 -25.35 -16.06 -13.28
CA CYS A 126 -24.42 -16.82 -14.09
C CYS A 126 -22.99 -16.55 -13.60
N GLN A 127 -22.32 -17.59 -13.12
CA GLN A 127 -20.92 -17.53 -12.74
C GLN A 127 -20.09 -18.26 -13.79
N TYR A 128 -19.16 -17.54 -14.41
CA TYR A 128 -18.21 -18.07 -15.36
C TYR A 128 -16.90 -18.29 -14.62
N LEU A 129 -16.44 -19.53 -14.57
CA LEU A 129 -15.32 -19.93 -13.71
C LEU A 129 -14.22 -20.57 -14.54
N SER A 130 -12.98 -20.11 -14.32
CA SER A 130 -11.80 -20.71 -14.94
C SER A 130 -11.39 -22.00 -14.23
N LEU A 131 -11.26 -23.09 -14.96
CA LEU A 131 -10.58 -24.29 -14.52
C LEU A 131 -9.21 -24.34 -15.17
N ASN A 132 -8.16 -24.17 -14.37
CA ASN A 132 -6.79 -24.18 -14.86
C ASN A 132 -6.15 -25.56 -14.64
N GLY A 133 -5.67 -26.18 -15.72
CA GLY A 133 -5.02 -27.48 -15.69
C GLY A 133 -3.50 -27.39 -15.78
N PRO A 134 -2.79 -28.50 -15.53
CA PRO A 134 -1.37 -28.58 -15.76
C PRO A 134 -1.09 -28.46 -17.25
N GLN A 135 0.07 -27.89 -17.61
CA GLN A 135 0.49 -27.79 -19.01
C GLN A 135 -0.51 -27.04 -19.92
N TRP A 136 -1.30 -26.10 -19.31
CA TRP A 136 -2.22 -25.14 -19.96
C TRP A 136 -3.50 -25.72 -20.56
N ASN A 137 -3.85 -26.97 -20.30
CA ASN A 137 -5.20 -27.45 -20.60
C ASN A 137 -6.18 -26.76 -19.65
N SER A 138 -6.97 -25.86 -20.18
CA SER A 138 -7.87 -24.98 -19.46
C SER A 138 -9.27 -24.98 -20.03
N CYS A 139 -10.23 -24.59 -19.22
CA CYS A 139 -11.60 -24.47 -19.62
C CYS A 139 -12.33 -23.42 -18.80
N ILE A 140 -13.14 -22.58 -19.43
CA ILE A 140 -14.13 -21.76 -18.74
C ILE A 140 -15.44 -22.52 -18.71
N ILE A 141 -16.04 -22.60 -17.52
CA ILE A 141 -17.33 -23.27 -17.29
C ILE A 141 -18.39 -22.26 -16.85
N LEU A 142 -19.64 -22.61 -17.08
CA LEU A 142 -20.82 -21.89 -16.59
C LEU A 142 -21.46 -22.63 -15.43
N LEU A 143 -21.70 -21.88 -14.35
CA LEU A 143 -22.55 -22.29 -13.23
C LEU A 143 -23.71 -21.30 -13.10
N THR A 144 -24.88 -21.76 -12.74
CA THR A 144 -26.06 -20.89 -12.56
C THR A 144 -26.75 -21.12 -11.23
N ALA A 145 -27.37 -20.05 -10.70
CA ALA A 145 -28.18 -20.10 -9.50
C ALA A 145 -29.41 -19.18 -9.62
N ASP A 146 -30.50 -19.51 -8.91
CA ASP A 146 -31.66 -18.63 -8.82
C ASP A 146 -31.43 -17.41 -7.93
N ARG A 147 -30.50 -17.52 -7.02
CA ARG A 147 -30.07 -16.43 -6.10
C ARG A 147 -28.57 -16.28 -6.14
N ILE A 148 -28.08 -15.06 -5.93
CA ILE A 148 -26.65 -14.78 -5.92
C ILE A 148 -25.88 -15.62 -4.88
N GLU A 149 -26.51 -16.00 -3.78
CA GLU A 149 -25.91 -16.84 -2.75
C GLU A 149 -26.02 -18.34 -3.04
N GLY A 150 -26.39 -18.71 -4.26
CA GLY A 150 -26.47 -20.11 -4.70
C GLY A 150 -27.72 -20.85 -4.23
N PRO A 151 -27.73 -22.22 -4.30
CA PRO A 151 -26.61 -23.05 -4.77
C PRO A 151 -26.32 -22.90 -6.27
N TYR A 152 -25.05 -22.84 -6.63
CA TYR A 152 -24.60 -22.77 -8.02
C TYR A 152 -24.53 -24.17 -8.63
N VAL A 153 -25.11 -24.34 -9.81
CA VAL A 153 -25.22 -25.62 -10.53
C VAL A 153 -24.48 -25.55 -11.85
N TYR A 154 -23.62 -26.50 -12.11
CA TYR A 154 -22.87 -26.63 -13.35
C TYR A 154 -23.80 -26.80 -14.56
N GLN A 155 -23.54 -26.01 -15.62
CA GLN A 155 -24.35 -26.01 -16.86
C GLN A 155 -23.57 -26.57 -18.05
N GLY A 156 -22.25 -26.44 -18.09
CA GLY A 156 -21.43 -26.92 -19.17
C GLY A 156 -20.17 -26.09 -19.36
N PRO A 157 -19.25 -26.52 -20.23
CA PRO A 157 -18.12 -25.76 -20.68
C PRO A 157 -18.56 -24.62 -21.62
N VAL A 158 -17.82 -23.51 -21.61
CA VAL A 158 -17.99 -22.37 -22.53
C VAL A 158 -16.93 -22.38 -23.61
N ILE A 159 -15.67 -22.65 -23.24
CA ILE A 159 -14.52 -22.70 -24.15
C ILE A 159 -13.42 -23.55 -23.54
N PHE A 160 -12.77 -24.37 -24.36
CA PHE A 160 -11.58 -25.14 -24.00
C PHE A 160 -10.32 -24.55 -24.63
N SER A 161 -9.17 -24.81 -24.03
CA SER A 161 -7.87 -24.49 -24.60
C SER A 161 -6.79 -25.45 -24.12
N GLY A 162 -5.60 -25.39 -24.74
CA GLY A 162 -4.49 -26.26 -24.40
C GLY A 162 -4.50 -27.57 -25.20
N PHE A 163 -5.10 -27.56 -26.37
CA PHE A 163 -5.10 -28.72 -27.27
C PHE A 163 -3.66 -29.14 -27.61
N ARG A 164 -3.43 -30.44 -27.68
CA ARG A 164 -2.13 -31.03 -28.05
C ARG A 164 -2.25 -31.83 -29.34
N ASN A 165 -1.22 -32.59 -29.66
CA ASN A 165 -1.27 -33.51 -30.78
C ASN A 165 -2.18 -34.71 -30.45
N ASP A 166 -2.58 -35.44 -31.48
CA ASP A 166 -3.62 -36.49 -31.42
C ASP A 166 -3.22 -37.78 -30.67
N THR A 167 -2.05 -37.82 -30.04
CA THR A 167 -1.47 -39.07 -29.50
C THR A 167 -1.80 -39.37 -28.06
N ASP A 168 -2.40 -38.44 -27.33
CA ASP A 168 -2.82 -38.64 -25.94
C ASP A 168 -4.36 -38.62 -25.84
N GLU A 169 -4.92 -39.77 -25.69
CA GLU A 169 -6.36 -39.97 -25.57
C GLU A 169 -6.97 -39.26 -24.34
N ARG A 170 -6.18 -38.97 -23.33
CA ARG A 170 -6.68 -38.29 -22.11
C ARG A 170 -7.14 -36.85 -22.42
N ILE A 171 -6.41 -36.16 -23.30
CA ILE A 171 -6.64 -34.79 -23.72
C ILE A 171 -7.04 -34.69 -25.20
N SER A 172 -7.74 -35.70 -25.72
CA SER A 172 -8.24 -35.70 -27.08
C SER A 172 -9.21 -34.54 -27.31
N PHE A 173 -9.03 -33.79 -28.39
CA PHE A 173 -9.93 -32.70 -28.76
C PHE A 173 -11.35 -33.17 -29.06
N HIS A 174 -11.56 -34.46 -29.38
CA HIS A 174 -12.88 -35.07 -29.51
C HIS A 174 -13.72 -35.06 -28.21
N LYS A 175 -13.07 -34.83 -27.05
CA LYS A 175 -13.74 -34.67 -25.76
C LYS A 175 -14.17 -33.24 -25.47
N THR A 176 -13.94 -32.33 -26.41
CA THR A 176 -14.25 -30.91 -26.31
C THR A 176 -15.29 -30.51 -27.37
N ASP A 177 -15.76 -29.27 -27.27
CA ASP A 177 -16.72 -28.71 -28.21
C ASP A 177 -16.08 -28.23 -29.53
N LEU A 178 -14.76 -28.41 -29.74
CA LEU A 178 -14.04 -27.92 -30.91
C LEU A 178 -14.73 -28.31 -32.22
N GLU A 179 -15.12 -29.59 -32.35
CA GLU A 179 -15.73 -30.10 -33.57
C GLU A 179 -17.15 -29.56 -33.83
N LEU A 180 -17.82 -28.97 -32.84
CA LEU A 180 -19.10 -28.29 -33.06
C LEU A 180 -18.88 -26.97 -33.88
N VAL A 181 -17.69 -26.39 -33.79
CA VAL A 181 -17.35 -25.14 -34.47
C VAL A 181 -16.61 -25.40 -35.80
N VAL A 182 -15.59 -26.26 -35.75
CA VAL A 182 -14.71 -26.46 -36.93
C VAL A 182 -15.15 -27.63 -37.80
N GLY A 183 -16.23 -28.35 -37.42
CA GLY A 183 -16.66 -29.58 -38.06
C GLY A 183 -15.82 -30.78 -37.64
N LYS A 184 -16.26 -31.99 -38.01
CA LYS A 184 -15.57 -33.24 -37.70
C LYS A 184 -14.19 -33.28 -38.32
N GLN A 185 -13.19 -33.61 -37.52
CA GLN A 185 -11.79 -33.67 -37.92
C GLN A 185 -11.23 -35.09 -37.68
N SER A 186 -10.42 -35.59 -38.58
CA SER A 186 -9.68 -36.87 -38.41
C SER A 186 -8.44 -36.72 -37.54
N SER A 187 -7.94 -35.51 -37.41
CA SER A 187 -6.81 -35.11 -36.58
C SER A 187 -6.95 -33.66 -36.15
N LEU A 188 -6.31 -33.26 -35.05
CA LEU A 188 -6.32 -31.88 -34.59
C LEU A 188 -5.74 -30.97 -35.68
N PRO A 189 -6.47 -29.94 -36.15
CA PRO A 189 -5.96 -29.00 -37.14
C PRO A 189 -4.69 -28.32 -36.67
N ALA A 190 -3.79 -28.08 -37.64
CA ALA A 190 -2.44 -27.56 -37.35
C ALA A 190 -2.45 -26.29 -36.50
N ARG A 191 -3.44 -25.42 -36.68
CA ARG A 191 -3.63 -24.18 -35.94
C ARG A 191 -3.78 -24.38 -34.44
N TYR A 192 -4.43 -25.47 -34.02
CA TYR A 192 -4.74 -25.74 -32.60
C TYR A 192 -3.69 -26.65 -31.93
N LYS A 193 -2.70 -27.14 -32.66
CA LYS A 193 -1.60 -27.93 -32.06
C LYS A 193 -0.71 -27.04 -31.22
N GLN A 194 -0.53 -27.44 -29.95
CA GLN A 194 0.40 -26.79 -29.06
C GLN A 194 1.84 -27.10 -29.51
N GLU A 195 2.52 -26.10 -30.06
CA GLU A 195 3.93 -26.17 -30.37
C GLU A 195 4.78 -25.32 -29.47
N LYS A 196 4.26 -24.15 -29.12
CA LYS A 196 4.96 -23.17 -28.32
C LYS A 196 3.96 -22.31 -27.55
N TRP A 197 4.21 -22.18 -26.27
CA TRP A 197 3.44 -21.29 -25.41
C TRP A 197 3.47 -19.84 -25.93
N GLY A 198 2.32 -19.19 -25.94
CA GLY A 198 2.19 -17.77 -26.27
C GLY A 198 2.17 -17.41 -27.74
N ASP A 199 2.29 -18.37 -28.66
CA ASP A 199 2.42 -18.03 -30.07
C ASP A 199 1.10 -17.59 -30.72
N TYR A 200 -0.03 -18.29 -30.51
CA TYR A 200 -1.23 -18.00 -31.29
C TYR A 200 -2.57 -18.31 -30.66
N TRP A 201 -2.71 -19.13 -29.64
CA TRP A 201 -4.00 -19.43 -29.01
C TRP A 201 -4.06 -18.91 -27.55
N PRO A 202 -5.26 -18.48 -27.10
CA PRO A 202 -5.42 -17.97 -25.76
C PRO A 202 -5.41 -19.09 -24.72
N HIS A 203 -5.09 -18.75 -23.49
CA HIS A 203 -5.43 -19.56 -22.33
C HIS A 203 -6.93 -19.36 -22.04
N ALA A 204 -7.70 -20.44 -21.83
CA ALA A 204 -9.14 -20.32 -21.55
C ALA A 204 -9.37 -20.10 -20.05
N ILE A 205 -8.99 -18.91 -19.57
CA ILE A 205 -9.18 -18.42 -18.21
C ILE A 205 -9.48 -16.93 -18.22
N ASP A 206 -9.76 -16.36 -17.06
CA ASP A 206 -10.03 -14.95 -16.82
C ASP A 206 -11.21 -14.39 -17.65
N PRO A 207 -12.41 -15.00 -17.53
CA PRO A 207 -13.58 -14.48 -18.24
C PRO A 207 -14.01 -13.10 -17.69
N CYS A 208 -14.50 -12.25 -18.59
CA CYS A 208 -15.34 -11.10 -18.26
C CYS A 208 -16.57 -11.13 -19.17
N VAL A 209 -17.75 -11.11 -18.59
CA VAL A 209 -19.04 -11.28 -19.29
C VAL A 209 -19.90 -10.05 -19.12
N PHE A 210 -20.39 -9.52 -20.22
CA PHE A 210 -21.17 -8.28 -20.22
C PHE A 210 -22.21 -8.26 -21.37
N TYR A 211 -23.24 -7.46 -21.20
CA TYR A 211 -24.16 -7.11 -22.26
C TYR A 211 -23.71 -5.81 -22.95
N ASP A 212 -23.76 -5.79 -24.27
CA ASP A 212 -23.63 -4.54 -25.00
C ASP A 212 -24.96 -3.75 -25.03
N GLU A 213 -24.92 -2.56 -25.64
CA GLU A 213 -26.10 -1.68 -25.75
C GLU A 213 -27.24 -2.28 -26.56
N ASP A 214 -26.97 -3.22 -27.44
CA ASP A 214 -27.94 -3.94 -28.26
C ASP A 214 -28.49 -5.18 -27.55
N GLY A 215 -28.01 -5.49 -26.36
CA GLY A 215 -28.39 -6.66 -25.57
C GLY A 215 -27.71 -7.97 -25.98
N THR A 216 -26.64 -7.90 -26.75
CA THR A 216 -25.80 -9.05 -27.09
C THR A 216 -24.92 -9.40 -25.90
N LEU A 217 -24.88 -10.66 -25.54
CA LEU A 217 -24.04 -11.17 -24.45
C LEU A 217 -22.66 -11.54 -24.98
N TRP A 218 -21.64 -10.94 -24.40
CA TRP A 218 -20.25 -11.13 -24.78
C TRP A 218 -19.42 -11.71 -23.64
N MET A 219 -18.35 -12.44 -23.99
CA MET A 219 -17.32 -12.87 -23.05
C MET A 219 -15.94 -12.54 -23.63
N SER A 220 -15.16 -11.70 -22.96
CA SER A 220 -13.71 -11.63 -23.17
C SER A 220 -13.00 -12.61 -22.24
N TYR A 221 -11.87 -13.16 -22.68
CA TYR A 221 -11.09 -14.12 -21.91
C TYR A 221 -9.67 -14.24 -22.45
N GLY A 222 -8.79 -14.80 -21.67
CA GLY A 222 -7.40 -15.06 -22.05
C GLY A 222 -6.41 -14.51 -21.03
N SER A 223 -5.23 -15.05 -21.03
CA SER A 223 -4.16 -14.69 -20.12
C SER A 223 -2.81 -15.05 -20.73
N TRP A 224 -1.88 -14.12 -20.69
CA TRP A 224 -0.47 -14.22 -21.13
C TRP A 224 -0.21 -14.89 -22.48
N SER A 225 -0.75 -16.02 -22.80
CA SER A 225 -0.45 -16.87 -23.96
C SER A 225 -0.65 -16.13 -25.33
N GLY A 226 -1.57 -16.58 -26.15
CA GLY A 226 -1.79 -16.05 -27.49
C GLY A 226 -2.55 -14.72 -27.55
N GLY A 227 -2.96 -14.16 -26.43
CA GLY A 227 -3.69 -12.90 -26.34
C GLY A 227 -5.05 -13.03 -25.66
N ILE A 228 -5.76 -11.92 -25.63
CA ILE A 228 -7.11 -11.80 -25.11
C ILE A 228 -8.08 -11.85 -26.29
N TYR A 229 -9.07 -12.71 -26.17
CA TYR A 229 -10.10 -12.93 -27.19
C TYR A 229 -11.48 -12.56 -26.67
N ILE A 230 -12.41 -12.36 -27.60
CA ILE A 230 -13.81 -12.10 -27.30
C ILE A 230 -14.69 -12.96 -28.19
N LEU A 231 -15.77 -13.48 -27.64
CA LEU A 231 -16.81 -14.21 -28.37
C LEU A 231 -18.20 -13.90 -27.81
N GLN A 232 -19.22 -14.18 -28.62
CA GLN A 232 -20.61 -14.04 -28.21
C GLN A 232 -21.11 -15.28 -27.46
N LEU A 233 -21.92 -15.03 -26.47
CA LEU A 233 -22.65 -16.04 -25.74
C LEU A 233 -24.14 -15.98 -26.12
N ASP A 234 -24.81 -17.13 -26.09
CA ASP A 234 -26.26 -17.21 -26.27
C ASP A 234 -26.95 -16.86 -24.93
N PRO A 235 -27.74 -15.79 -24.85
CA PRO A 235 -28.39 -15.39 -23.62
C PRO A 235 -29.41 -16.41 -23.11
N ASN A 236 -29.95 -17.28 -24.00
CA ASN A 236 -30.90 -18.32 -23.60
C ASN A 236 -30.24 -19.50 -22.89
N THR A 237 -28.94 -19.67 -23.05
CA THR A 237 -28.19 -20.78 -22.47
C THR A 237 -27.09 -20.33 -21.50
N GLY A 238 -26.59 -19.10 -21.72
CA GLY A 238 -25.38 -18.59 -21.06
C GLY A 238 -24.08 -19.21 -21.57
N LEU A 239 -24.18 -20.17 -22.51
CA LEU A 239 -23.02 -20.82 -23.13
C LEU A 239 -22.60 -20.09 -24.41
N ARG A 240 -21.53 -20.53 -25.06
CA ARG A 240 -21.11 -19.99 -26.35
C ARG A 240 -22.29 -19.98 -27.35
N ASP A 241 -22.42 -18.91 -28.13
CA ASP A 241 -23.33 -18.92 -29.27
C ASP A 241 -22.67 -19.56 -30.49
N TYR A 242 -23.06 -20.81 -30.78
CA TYR A 242 -22.53 -21.58 -31.91
C TYR A 242 -23.11 -21.14 -33.28
N ASN A 243 -24.09 -20.24 -33.32
CA ASN A 243 -24.60 -19.65 -34.54
C ASN A 243 -23.74 -18.48 -35.03
N VAL A 244 -22.86 -17.95 -34.17
CA VAL A 244 -21.92 -16.89 -34.51
C VAL A 244 -20.63 -17.51 -35.03
N THR A 245 -20.24 -17.08 -36.23
CA THR A 245 -19.00 -17.57 -36.87
C THR A 245 -17.94 -16.50 -36.93
N TYR A 246 -16.70 -16.90 -36.66
CA TYR A 246 -15.54 -16.02 -36.76
C TYR A 246 -14.66 -16.44 -37.93
N THR A 247 -14.05 -15.45 -38.60
CA THR A 247 -13.20 -15.71 -39.76
C THR A 247 -11.84 -16.31 -39.35
N GLY A 248 -11.28 -17.11 -40.19
CA GLY A 248 -9.93 -17.74 -40.03
C GLY A 248 -9.86 -19.05 -40.80
N ASP A 249 -8.65 -19.55 -40.98
CA ASP A 249 -8.40 -20.86 -41.53
C ASP A 249 -7.69 -21.75 -40.52
N PHE A 250 -7.74 -23.07 -40.72
CA PHE A 250 -7.20 -24.05 -39.80
C PHE A 250 -5.72 -24.39 -40.02
N ASP A 251 -5.15 -23.87 -41.07
CA ASP A 251 -3.77 -24.18 -41.48
C ASP A 251 -2.82 -23.04 -41.12
N THR A 252 -3.34 -21.79 -41.01
CA THR A 252 -2.51 -20.64 -40.69
C THR A 252 -2.22 -20.58 -39.21
N LYS A 253 -0.97 -20.70 -38.83
CA LYS A 253 -0.42 -20.47 -37.52
C LYS A 253 0.18 -19.08 -37.44
N GLY A 254 0.21 -18.51 -36.28
CA GLY A 254 0.98 -17.31 -36.02
C GLY A 254 0.40 -16.34 -35.02
N ALA A 255 1.27 -15.69 -34.31
CA ALA A 255 0.94 -14.78 -33.22
C ALA A 255 0.22 -13.51 -33.69
N ASN A 256 0.26 -13.18 -34.98
CA ASN A 256 -0.41 -12.00 -35.54
C ASN A 256 -1.82 -12.29 -36.06
N VAL A 257 -2.33 -13.48 -35.85
CA VAL A 257 -3.70 -13.81 -36.19
C VAL A 257 -4.65 -13.07 -35.22
N THR A 258 -5.64 -12.37 -35.78
CA THR A 258 -6.58 -11.52 -35.02
C THR A 258 -8.00 -12.07 -34.98
N SER A 259 -8.28 -13.17 -35.70
CA SER A 259 -9.57 -13.86 -35.68
C SER A 259 -9.38 -15.36 -35.83
N ASP A 260 -10.18 -16.11 -35.13
CA ASP A 260 -10.10 -17.57 -35.06
C ASP A 260 -11.49 -18.16 -35.00
N PRO A 261 -11.81 -19.16 -35.84
CA PRO A 261 -13.12 -19.78 -35.85
C PRO A 261 -13.58 -20.31 -34.50
N TYR A 262 -12.65 -20.88 -33.73
CA TYR A 262 -12.97 -21.45 -32.41
C TYR A 262 -12.78 -20.42 -31.28
N PHE A 263 -11.65 -19.74 -31.23
CA PHE A 263 -11.37 -18.82 -30.12
C PHE A 263 -12.06 -17.46 -30.21
N GLY A 264 -12.58 -17.07 -31.39
CA GLY A 264 -13.23 -15.79 -31.58
C GLY A 264 -12.29 -14.70 -32.10
N LYS A 265 -12.54 -13.44 -31.73
CA LYS A 265 -11.77 -12.29 -32.19
C LYS A 265 -10.74 -11.87 -31.12
N LYS A 266 -9.49 -11.70 -31.52
CA LYS A 266 -8.46 -11.15 -30.64
C LYS A 266 -8.68 -9.65 -30.46
N ILE A 267 -8.68 -9.18 -29.23
CA ILE A 267 -8.90 -7.78 -28.87
C ILE A 267 -7.71 -7.13 -28.18
N ALA A 268 -6.82 -7.93 -27.56
CA ALA A 268 -5.60 -7.42 -26.92
C ALA A 268 -4.52 -8.49 -26.82
N GLY A 269 -3.33 -8.07 -26.44
CA GLY A 269 -2.23 -8.97 -26.10
C GLY A 269 -1.62 -9.70 -27.29
N GLY A 270 -1.04 -10.85 -27.01
CA GLY A 270 -0.27 -11.68 -27.92
C GLY A 270 1.23 -11.70 -27.57
N ARG A 271 1.96 -12.70 -28.07
CA ARG A 271 3.42 -12.76 -27.96
C ARG A 271 3.97 -12.82 -26.53
N TYR A 272 3.31 -13.49 -25.59
CA TYR A 272 3.65 -13.53 -24.16
C TYR A 272 3.53 -12.20 -23.40
N VAL A 273 3.09 -11.15 -24.04
CA VAL A 273 2.96 -9.83 -23.41
C VAL A 273 1.50 -9.43 -23.30
N SER A 274 0.62 -10.42 -23.31
CA SER A 274 -0.82 -10.21 -23.26
C SER A 274 -1.29 -9.49 -22.00
N GLY A 275 -0.60 -9.72 -20.89
CA GLY A 275 -1.20 -9.45 -19.60
C GLY A 275 -2.35 -10.44 -19.31
N GLU A 276 -3.13 -10.13 -18.31
CA GLU A 276 -4.26 -10.97 -17.86
C GLU A 276 -5.36 -10.10 -17.25
N GLY A 277 -6.42 -10.74 -16.71
CA GLY A 277 -7.48 -10.06 -16.00
C GLY A 277 -8.19 -9.04 -16.87
N SER A 278 -8.48 -9.39 -18.15
CA SER A 278 -9.23 -8.52 -19.03
C SER A 278 -10.63 -8.26 -18.49
N TYR A 279 -10.98 -7.01 -18.30
CA TYR A 279 -12.31 -6.60 -17.89
C TYR A 279 -12.85 -5.52 -18.82
N ILE A 280 -14.08 -5.68 -19.31
CA ILE A 280 -14.71 -4.73 -20.21
C ILE A 280 -15.94 -4.15 -19.55
N GLU A 281 -16.01 -2.83 -19.46
CA GLU A 281 -17.16 -2.09 -18.95
C GLU A 281 -17.57 -1.02 -19.95
N HIS A 282 -18.88 -0.88 -20.17
CA HIS A 282 -19.44 0.20 -20.98
C HIS A 282 -19.72 1.43 -20.11
N ILE A 283 -18.94 2.50 -20.32
CA ILE A 283 -19.08 3.74 -19.55
C ILE A 283 -19.30 4.91 -20.51
N GLY A 284 -20.41 5.57 -20.41
CA GLY A 284 -20.78 6.66 -21.32
C GLY A 284 -20.95 6.14 -22.75
N ASN A 285 -20.10 6.54 -23.69
CA ASN A 285 -20.20 6.19 -25.10
C ASN A 285 -19.08 5.20 -25.56
N HIS A 286 -18.38 4.56 -24.62
CA HIS A 286 -17.24 3.71 -24.96
C HIS A 286 -17.22 2.45 -24.11
N TYR A 287 -16.68 1.39 -24.70
CA TYR A 287 -16.25 0.18 -24.02
C TYR A 287 -14.80 0.38 -23.59
N TYR A 288 -14.52 0.21 -22.30
CA TYR A 288 -13.18 0.31 -21.73
C TYR A 288 -12.68 -1.08 -21.41
N LEU A 289 -11.53 -1.42 -21.94
CA LEU A 289 -10.83 -2.67 -21.67
C LEU A 289 -9.74 -2.39 -20.64
N PHE A 290 -9.92 -2.91 -19.45
CA PHE A 290 -8.93 -2.91 -18.37
C PHE A 290 -8.08 -4.15 -18.48
N MET A 291 -6.79 -3.99 -18.29
CA MET A 291 -5.80 -5.06 -18.40
C MET A 291 -4.82 -4.98 -17.25
N SER A 292 -4.39 -6.13 -16.74
CA SER A 292 -3.31 -6.23 -15.76
C SER A 292 -2.05 -6.77 -16.40
N TYR A 293 -0.94 -6.06 -16.19
CA TYR A 293 0.38 -6.42 -16.71
C TYR A 293 1.34 -6.68 -15.55
N GLY A 294 2.45 -7.34 -15.82
CA GLY A 294 3.41 -7.72 -14.78
C GLY A 294 3.06 -9.03 -14.09
N GLY A 295 3.86 -9.41 -13.10
CA GLY A 295 3.63 -10.60 -12.30
C GLY A 295 2.89 -10.26 -11.00
N LEU A 296 2.01 -11.15 -10.58
CA LEU A 296 1.10 -10.95 -9.44
C LEU A 296 1.79 -10.99 -8.05
N GLU A 297 3.07 -11.38 -7.99
CA GLU A 297 3.82 -11.37 -6.73
C GLU A 297 4.12 -9.92 -6.29
N PRO A 298 4.34 -9.64 -4.98
CA PRO A 298 4.55 -8.27 -4.49
C PRO A 298 5.63 -7.48 -5.23
N ASN A 299 6.65 -8.14 -5.74
CA ASN A 299 7.72 -7.54 -6.57
C ASN A 299 7.68 -7.99 -8.05
N GLY A 300 6.52 -8.42 -8.51
CA GLY A 300 6.30 -8.84 -9.90
C GLY A 300 5.95 -7.71 -10.86
N GLY A 301 5.63 -6.54 -10.35
CA GLY A 301 5.28 -5.38 -11.17
C GLY A 301 3.85 -5.35 -11.71
N TYR A 302 2.94 -6.01 -11.02
CA TYR A 302 1.53 -6.03 -11.42
C TYR A 302 0.94 -4.62 -11.39
N GLU A 303 0.30 -4.21 -12.49
CA GLU A 303 -0.26 -2.87 -12.68
C GLU A 303 -1.45 -2.89 -13.65
N MET A 304 -2.36 -1.92 -13.49
CA MET A 304 -3.55 -1.79 -14.34
C MET A 304 -3.37 -0.73 -15.40
N ARG A 305 -3.80 -1.06 -16.63
CA ARG A 305 -3.87 -0.14 -17.77
C ARG A 305 -5.20 -0.27 -18.49
N VAL A 306 -5.62 0.79 -19.16
CA VAL A 306 -6.91 0.85 -19.85
C VAL A 306 -6.77 1.25 -21.30
N PHE A 307 -7.61 0.66 -22.14
CA PHE A 307 -7.81 0.98 -23.54
C PHE A 307 -9.31 1.22 -23.79
N ARG A 308 -9.68 1.84 -24.87
CA ARG A 308 -11.10 2.02 -25.20
C ARG A 308 -11.43 1.73 -26.65
N SER A 309 -12.70 1.41 -26.88
CA SER A 309 -13.30 1.22 -28.20
C SER A 309 -14.73 1.77 -28.25
N SER A 310 -15.23 2.10 -29.40
CA SER A 310 -16.67 2.39 -29.62
C SER A 310 -17.49 1.12 -29.84
N ARG A 311 -16.89 -0.06 -29.85
CA ARG A 311 -17.54 -1.34 -30.10
C ARG A 311 -17.05 -2.38 -29.08
N PRO A 312 -17.92 -3.30 -28.64
CA PRO A 312 -17.55 -4.34 -27.67
C PRO A 312 -16.41 -5.24 -28.15
N ASP A 313 -16.33 -5.48 -29.47
CA ASP A 313 -15.33 -6.35 -30.09
C ASP A 313 -14.08 -5.59 -30.62
N GLY A 314 -13.89 -4.34 -30.21
CA GLY A 314 -12.73 -3.51 -30.56
C GLY A 314 -12.82 -2.86 -31.99
N PRO A 315 -11.73 -2.27 -32.50
CA PRO A 315 -10.37 -2.30 -31.90
C PRO A 315 -10.24 -1.46 -30.64
N TYR A 316 -9.55 -1.98 -29.66
CA TYR A 316 -9.22 -1.26 -28.42
C TYR A 316 -7.90 -0.51 -28.57
N LYS A 317 -7.90 0.78 -28.24
CA LYS A 317 -6.75 1.67 -28.40
C LYS A 317 -6.55 2.54 -27.17
N ASP A 318 -5.31 2.93 -26.92
CA ASP A 318 -4.98 3.97 -25.97
C ASP A 318 -5.23 5.39 -26.54
N MET A 319 -4.99 6.44 -25.74
CA MET A 319 -5.23 7.82 -26.15
C MET A 319 -4.33 8.28 -27.31
N ASN A 320 -3.18 7.61 -27.48
CA ASN A 320 -2.27 7.87 -28.58
C ASN A 320 -2.62 7.07 -29.85
N GLY A 321 -3.69 6.29 -29.82
CA GLY A 321 -4.14 5.44 -30.92
C GLY A 321 -3.37 4.14 -31.06
N THR A 322 -2.53 3.78 -30.06
CA THR A 322 -1.79 2.52 -30.06
C THR A 322 -2.76 1.38 -29.79
N ASP A 323 -2.65 0.33 -30.59
CA ASP A 323 -3.52 -0.84 -30.49
C ASP A 323 -3.17 -1.69 -29.26
N ALA A 324 -4.17 -2.24 -28.60
CA ALA A 324 -4.00 -3.15 -27.47
C ALA A 324 -3.40 -4.50 -27.89
N ILE A 325 -3.48 -4.85 -29.16
CA ILE A 325 -2.86 -6.06 -29.73
C ILE A 325 -1.37 -5.83 -29.95
N PHE A 326 -0.54 -6.75 -29.46
CA PHE A 326 0.89 -6.74 -29.70
C PHE A 326 1.25 -7.52 -30.99
N THR A 327 1.96 -6.88 -31.87
CA THR A 327 2.50 -7.51 -33.10
C THR A 327 3.94 -8.01 -32.93
N ASN A 328 4.63 -7.50 -31.90
CA ASN A 328 5.98 -7.88 -31.51
C ASN A 328 6.06 -8.06 -30.00
N TRP A 329 7.03 -8.83 -29.54
CA TRP A 329 7.31 -8.92 -28.12
C TRP A 329 7.78 -7.56 -27.58
N LYS A 330 7.20 -7.14 -26.47
CA LYS A 330 7.53 -5.93 -25.72
C LYS A 330 7.45 -6.26 -24.24
N LEU A 331 8.40 -5.76 -23.46
CA LEU A 331 8.27 -5.84 -22.01
C LEU A 331 7.16 -4.88 -21.57
N ASN A 332 6.25 -5.32 -20.73
CA ASN A 332 5.09 -4.54 -20.28
C ASN A 332 5.10 -4.18 -18.79
N TYR A 333 6.22 -4.41 -18.11
CA TYR A 333 6.44 -4.06 -16.72
C TYR A 333 7.92 -3.76 -16.44
N GLY A 334 8.22 -3.17 -15.28
CA GLY A 334 9.57 -2.84 -14.85
C GLY A 334 10.20 -1.64 -15.59
N PRO A 335 11.51 -1.42 -15.42
CA PRO A 335 12.19 -0.18 -15.86
C PRO A 335 12.17 0.09 -17.37
N ASN A 336 11.95 -0.94 -18.18
CA ASN A 336 11.92 -0.84 -19.64
C ASN A 336 10.53 -1.20 -20.22
N ALA A 337 9.49 -0.96 -19.45
CA ALA A 337 8.12 -1.29 -19.85
C ALA A 337 7.69 -0.53 -21.12
N ASP A 338 6.91 -1.20 -21.96
CA ASP A 338 6.13 -0.57 -23.01
C ASP A 338 5.08 0.37 -22.41
N THR A 339 4.86 1.52 -23.02
CA THR A 339 4.00 2.59 -22.49
C THR A 339 2.60 2.63 -23.11
N ARG A 340 2.17 1.57 -23.79
CA ARG A 340 0.80 1.51 -24.33
C ARG A 340 -0.22 1.29 -23.24
N GLY A 341 -1.41 1.83 -23.46
CA GLY A 341 -2.50 1.84 -22.48
C GLY A 341 -2.34 2.96 -21.44
N GLU A 342 -3.47 3.48 -21.00
CA GLU A 342 -3.48 4.48 -19.93
C GLU A 342 -3.27 3.82 -18.58
N LYS A 343 -2.20 4.13 -17.89
CA LYS A 343 -1.95 3.60 -16.56
C LYS A 343 -2.94 4.21 -15.56
N LEU A 344 -3.69 3.38 -14.84
CA LEU A 344 -4.58 3.85 -13.79
C LEU A 344 -3.83 4.08 -12.49
N LEU A 345 -3.13 3.05 -12.04
CA LEU A 345 -2.32 3.08 -10.83
C LEU A 345 -1.31 1.92 -10.85
N GLY A 346 -0.36 1.95 -9.95
CA GLY A 346 0.66 0.92 -9.75
C GLY A 346 1.28 1.10 -8.37
N ALA A 347 2.38 0.39 -8.09
CA ALA A 347 3.01 0.38 -6.78
C ALA A 347 3.29 1.79 -6.25
N TYR A 348 2.85 2.08 -5.03
CA TYR A 348 3.06 3.36 -4.37
C TYR A 348 3.19 3.18 -2.85
N ASN A 349 3.79 4.17 -2.17
CA ASN A 349 4.06 4.12 -0.74
C ASN A 349 2.83 4.40 0.14
N HIS A 350 1.64 4.32 -0.40
CA HIS A 350 0.38 4.64 0.28
C HIS A 350 0.41 6.04 0.96
N TRP A 351 0.91 7.05 0.24
CA TRP A 351 1.07 8.43 0.73
C TRP A 351 1.94 8.56 1.99
N GLY A 352 2.59 7.50 2.43
CA GLY A 352 3.30 7.45 3.71
C GLY A 352 2.40 7.25 4.94
N PHE A 353 1.10 7.03 4.77
CA PHE A 353 0.17 6.80 5.90
C PHE A 353 0.30 5.41 6.49
N MET A 354 0.75 4.44 5.72
CA MET A 354 1.02 3.08 6.18
C MET A 354 2.52 2.81 6.20
N ASN A 355 2.94 1.94 7.12
CA ASN A 355 4.34 1.52 7.22
C ASN A 355 4.81 0.65 6.05
N VAL A 356 3.90 0.26 5.17
CA VAL A 356 4.16 -0.59 4.01
C VAL A 356 3.48 0.01 2.79
N GLY A 357 4.16 -0.02 1.64
CA GLY A 357 3.57 0.40 0.38
C GLY A 357 2.60 -0.64 -0.17
N GLU A 358 1.70 -0.20 -1.04
CA GLU A 358 0.82 -1.06 -1.82
C GLU A 358 1.49 -1.45 -3.13
N ARG A 359 1.34 -2.72 -3.50
CA ARG A 359 1.98 -3.33 -4.66
C ARG A 359 1.08 -4.34 -5.34
N ALA A 360 1.44 -4.71 -6.56
CA ALA A 360 0.75 -5.73 -7.33
C ALA A 360 -0.77 -5.48 -7.37
N GLN A 361 -1.15 -4.25 -7.72
CA GLN A 361 -2.54 -3.86 -7.92
C GLN A 361 -3.01 -4.34 -9.28
N GLY A 362 -4.04 -5.15 -9.31
CA GLY A 362 -4.52 -5.64 -10.59
C GLY A 362 -5.71 -6.59 -10.52
N HIS A 363 -5.96 -7.22 -11.65
CA HIS A 363 -7.07 -8.13 -11.90
C HIS A 363 -8.38 -7.53 -11.41
N ASN A 364 -8.66 -6.34 -11.92
CA ASN A 364 -9.79 -5.54 -11.48
C ASN A 364 -11.10 -5.95 -12.17
N SER A 365 -12.17 -5.67 -11.49
CA SER A 365 -13.49 -5.48 -12.08
C SER A 365 -13.93 -4.01 -11.95
N VAL A 366 -14.93 -3.65 -12.70
CA VAL A 366 -15.53 -2.29 -12.68
C VAL A 366 -17.04 -2.44 -12.56
N LEU A 367 -17.67 -1.60 -11.79
CA LEU A 367 -19.11 -1.56 -11.60
C LEU A 367 -19.64 -0.15 -11.89
N ALA A 368 -20.38 -0.02 -12.97
CA ALA A 368 -21.22 1.17 -13.21
C ALA A 368 -22.50 1.02 -12.38
N ALA A 369 -22.60 1.73 -11.27
CA ALA A 369 -23.71 1.63 -10.34
C ALA A 369 -24.91 2.48 -10.78
N GLU A 370 -26.11 2.10 -10.33
CA GLU A 370 -27.34 2.81 -10.65
C GLU A 370 -27.38 4.27 -10.16
N ASP A 371 -26.63 4.58 -9.11
CA ASP A 371 -26.51 5.95 -8.60
C ASP A 371 -25.69 6.85 -9.51
N GLY A 372 -25.16 6.31 -10.63
CA GLY A 372 -24.35 6.98 -11.62
C GLY A 372 -22.87 7.09 -11.25
N ARG A 373 -22.41 6.42 -10.20
CA ARG A 373 -20.99 6.24 -9.89
C ARG A 373 -20.44 5.01 -10.58
N THR A 374 -19.15 5.05 -10.83
CA THR A 374 -18.40 3.89 -11.31
C THR A 374 -17.32 3.54 -10.29
N TYR A 375 -17.18 2.27 -9.96
CA TYR A 375 -16.24 1.78 -8.98
C TYR A 375 -15.24 0.84 -9.64
N LEU A 376 -13.96 1.10 -9.39
CA LEU A 376 -12.85 0.20 -9.68
C LEU A 376 -12.64 -0.69 -8.46
N VAL A 377 -12.72 -2.00 -8.63
CA VAL A 377 -12.52 -2.99 -7.56
C VAL A 377 -11.39 -3.93 -7.97
N TYR A 378 -10.35 -4.00 -7.15
CA TYR A 378 -9.16 -4.77 -7.47
C TYR A 378 -8.53 -5.37 -6.22
N HIS A 379 -7.62 -6.32 -6.38
CA HIS A 379 -6.79 -6.75 -5.28
C HIS A 379 -5.45 -6.01 -5.27
N THR A 380 -4.91 -5.79 -4.08
CA THR A 380 -3.56 -5.26 -3.86
C THR A 380 -2.80 -6.14 -2.89
N LYS A 381 -1.50 -6.21 -3.05
CA LYS A 381 -0.54 -6.79 -2.11
C LYS A 381 0.29 -5.70 -1.45
N PHE A 382 1.21 -6.08 -0.57
CA PHE A 382 1.91 -5.13 0.28
C PHE A 382 3.42 -5.38 0.26
N ASN A 383 4.18 -4.33 0.54
CA ASN A 383 5.62 -4.41 0.73
C ASN A 383 5.96 -4.86 2.17
N ASP A 384 5.42 -5.99 2.60
CA ASP A 384 5.55 -6.53 3.96
C ASP A 384 6.26 -7.91 4.00
N GLY A 385 6.74 -8.37 2.84
CA GLY A 385 7.40 -9.67 2.70
C GLY A 385 6.45 -10.87 2.68
N THR A 386 5.13 -10.63 2.62
CA THR A 386 4.12 -11.70 2.51
C THR A 386 3.43 -11.67 1.14
N ALA A 387 2.68 -12.73 0.83
CA ALA A 387 1.79 -12.78 -0.33
C ALA A 387 0.34 -12.39 0.02
N GLY A 388 0.11 -11.85 1.21
CA GLY A 388 -1.19 -11.39 1.67
C GLY A 388 -1.77 -10.33 0.71
N HIS A 389 -3.08 -10.39 0.48
CA HIS A 389 -3.77 -9.47 -0.41
C HIS A 389 -5.08 -8.98 0.20
N GLN A 390 -5.53 -7.83 -0.28
CA GLN A 390 -6.80 -7.23 0.14
C GLN A 390 -7.51 -6.61 -1.05
N VAL A 391 -8.84 -6.58 -1.00
CA VAL A 391 -9.66 -5.83 -1.95
C VAL A 391 -9.57 -4.33 -1.66
N ARG A 392 -9.49 -3.52 -2.72
CA ARG A 392 -9.60 -2.08 -2.72
C ARG A 392 -10.73 -1.64 -3.63
N VAL A 393 -11.37 -0.54 -3.25
CA VAL A 393 -12.43 0.08 -4.05
C VAL A 393 -12.11 1.57 -4.23
N HIS A 394 -11.91 2.00 -5.46
CA HIS A 394 -11.77 3.42 -5.79
C HIS A 394 -12.91 3.85 -6.70
N GLN A 395 -13.38 5.08 -6.54
CA GLN A 395 -14.31 5.64 -7.53
C GLN A 395 -13.55 5.97 -8.81
N LEU A 396 -14.14 5.64 -9.97
CA LEU A 396 -13.66 6.05 -11.28
C LEU A 396 -14.46 7.27 -11.77
N PHE A 397 -13.76 8.20 -12.36
CA PHE A 397 -14.33 9.32 -13.07
C PHE A 397 -13.91 9.27 -14.54
N LEU A 398 -14.71 9.86 -15.43
CA LEU A 398 -14.25 10.16 -16.77
C LEU A 398 -13.75 11.61 -16.82
N ASN A 399 -12.53 11.81 -17.30
CA ASN A 399 -12.05 13.14 -17.60
C ASN A 399 -12.78 13.76 -18.81
N ARG A 400 -12.48 15.01 -19.15
CA ARG A 400 -13.17 15.72 -20.23
C ARG A 400 -13.03 15.04 -21.61
N SER A 401 -11.92 14.33 -21.84
CA SER A 401 -11.65 13.57 -23.07
C SER A 401 -12.22 12.15 -23.01
N GLY A 402 -12.96 11.81 -21.94
CA GLY A 402 -13.61 10.51 -21.76
C GLY A 402 -12.63 9.39 -21.39
N TRP A 403 -11.51 9.68 -20.74
CA TRP A 403 -10.62 8.66 -20.19
C TRP A 403 -10.88 8.45 -18.69
N PRO A 404 -10.91 7.21 -18.22
CA PRO A 404 -11.12 6.91 -16.81
C PRO A 404 -9.90 7.30 -15.98
N VAL A 405 -10.16 7.88 -14.83
CA VAL A 405 -9.17 8.23 -13.79
C VAL A 405 -9.68 7.76 -12.43
N ALA A 406 -8.84 7.07 -11.68
CA ALA A 406 -9.20 6.54 -10.37
C ALA A 406 -8.97 7.59 -9.29
N ALA A 407 -9.90 7.70 -8.35
CA ALA A 407 -9.77 8.59 -7.20
C ALA A 407 -8.52 8.26 -6.35
N PRO A 408 -7.85 9.26 -5.74
CA PRO A 408 -6.61 9.03 -5.00
C PRO A 408 -6.75 8.19 -3.73
N PHE A 409 -7.92 8.22 -3.09
CA PHE A 409 -8.22 7.45 -1.88
C PHE A 409 -9.31 6.43 -2.14
N GLU A 410 -9.35 5.38 -1.34
CA GLU A 410 -10.46 4.43 -1.39
C GLU A 410 -11.80 5.11 -1.12
N PHE A 411 -12.85 4.53 -1.68
CA PHE A 411 -14.21 5.01 -1.49
C PHE A 411 -14.66 4.84 -0.01
N HIS A 412 -15.07 5.94 0.61
CA HIS A 412 -15.51 6.01 2.00
C HIS A 412 -17.00 6.34 2.15
N GLY A 413 -17.80 6.07 1.12
CA GLY A 413 -19.23 6.37 1.16
C GLY A 413 -19.52 7.86 0.96
N GLU A 414 -18.68 8.57 0.23
CA GLU A 414 -18.88 9.96 -0.12
C GLU A 414 -20.22 10.14 -0.84
N THR A 415 -21.13 10.88 -0.23
CA THR A 415 -22.46 11.13 -0.79
C THR A 415 -22.53 12.42 -1.61
N THR A 416 -21.52 13.28 -1.47
CA THR A 416 -21.46 14.63 -2.03
C THR A 416 -20.53 14.74 -3.23
N GLY A 417 -19.85 13.65 -3.63
CA GLY A 417 -18.94 13.66 -4.76
C GLY A 417 -19.65 13.55 -6.10
N ASP A 418 -18.92 13.94 -7.16
CA ASP A 418 -19.37 13.74 -8.50
C ASP A 418 -19.64 12.27 -8.80
N ARG A 419 -20.67 12.06 -9.54
CA ARG A 419 -20.97 10.79 -10.15
C ARG A 419 -19.97 10.54 -11.28
N GLN A 420 -20.24 9.58 -12.10
CA GLN A 420 -19.41 9.15 -13.23
C GLN A 420 -18.82 10.28 -14.09
N ILE A 421 -19.54 11.38 -14.23
CA ILE A 421 -19.11 12.59 -14.92
C ILE A 421 -19.04 13.71 -13.89
N ALA A 422 -17.92 14.41 -13.84
CA ALA A 422 -17.63 15.50 -12.90
C ALA A 422 -18.49 16.75 -13.18
N SER A 423 -19.81 16.61 -13.14
CA SER A 423 -20.76 17.66 -13.52
C SER A 423 -21.55 18.26 -12.37
N SER A 424 -21.60 17.61 -11.22
CA SER A 424 -22.45 18.01 -10.10
C SER A 424 -21.69 18.73 -8.99
N GLN A 425 -20.43 18.39 -8.76
CA GLN A 425 -19.56 19.09 -7.84
C GLN A 425 -18.78 20.18 -8.60
N ARG A 426 -18.78 21.39 -8.07
CA ARG A 426 -18.13 22.54 -8.69
C ARG A 426 -17.11 23.09 -7.73
N PHE A 427 -15.90 23.25 -8.23
CA PHE A 427 -14.81 23.89 -7.50
C PHE A 427 -14.41 25.17 -8.24
N ASP A 428 -14.14 26.23 -7.51
CA ASP A 428 -13.53 27.42 -8.08
C ASP A 428 -11.98 27.37 -7.94
N SER A 429 -11.30 28.26 -8.64
CA SER A 429 -9.84 28.29 -8.65
C SER A 429 -9.23 28.62 -7.28
N LYS A 430 -9.93 29.40 -6.44
CA LYS A 430 -9.46 29.72 -5.09
C LYS A 430 -9.55 28.53 -4.16
N GLU A 431 -10.60 27.75 -4.29
CA GLU A 431 -10.83 26.56 -3.50
C GLU A 431 -9.81 25.45 -3.84
N VAL A 432 -9.42 25.35 -5.12
CA VAL A 432 -8.44 24.37 -5.59
C VAL A 432 -7.01 24.85 -5.39
N ALA A 433 -6.74 26.16 -5.41
CA ALA A 433 -5.39 26.67 -5.19
C ALA A 433 -4.83 26.25 -3.82
N GLY A 434 -3.52 26.06 -3.76
CA GLY A 434 -2.81 25.69 -2.53
C GLY A 434 -1.72 24.66 -2.80
N ARG A 435 -1.02 24.23 -1.76
CA ARG A 435 -0.03 23.15 -1.82
C ARG A 435 -0.69 21.80 -1.80
N TYR A 436 -0.18 20.92 -2.62
CA TYR A 436 -0.65 19.53 -2.76
C TYR A 436 0.50 18.56 -2.59
N HIS A 437 0.23 17.46 -1.91
CA HIS A 437 1.01 16.24 -2.10
C HIS A 437 0.57 15.60 -3.41
N VAL A 438 1.53 15.32 -4.27
CA VAL A 438 1.29 14.80 -5.63
C VAL A 438 2.09 13.55 -5.87
N LEU A 439 1.45 12.56 -6.46
CA LEU A 439 2.04 11.28 -6.79
C LEU A 439 1.77 10.95 -8.25
N ILE A 440 2.81 10.65 -9.02
CA ILE A 440 2.71 10.17 -10.40
C ILE A 440 2.94 8.67 -10.41
N HIS A 441 2.08 7.93 -11.11
CA HIS A 441 2.21 6.49 -11.34
C HIS A 441 3.00 6.24 -12.63
N PRO A 442 4.33 5.97 -12.56
CA PRO A 442 5.16 5.78 -13.75
C PRO A 442 5.07 4.35 -14.27
N TYR A 443 5.40 4.14 -15.55
CA TYR A 443 5.52 2.79 -16.13
C TYR A 443 6.78 2.05 -15.68
N GLY A 444 7.86 2.75 -15.43
CA GLY A 444 9.21 2.23 -15.32
C GLY A 444 9.68 1.88 -13.92
N GLN A 445 8.80 1.55 -12.98
CA GLN A 445 9.20 1.19 -11.63
C GLN A 445 10.05 -0.09 -11.59
N ASN A 446 11.14 -0.07 -10.83
CA ASN A 446 11.96 -1.24 -10.59
C ASN A 446 11.43 -2.03 -9.37
N HIS A 447 10.46 -2.88 -9.61
CA HIS A 447 9.81 -3.65 -8.54
C HIS A 447 10.79 -4.59 -7.83
N ALA A 448 11.79 -5.13 -8.53
CA ALA A 448 12.82 -5.97 -7.92
C ALA A 448 13.70 -5.21 -6.91
N ALA A 449 13.85 -3.88 -7.10
CA ALA A 449 14.48 -2.99 -6.14
C ALA A 449 13.48 -2.37 -5.14
N TYR A 450 12.24 -2.86 -5.09
CA TYR A 450 11.18 -2.35 -4.22
C TYR A 450 10.82 -0.87 -4.44
N GLU A 451 10.99 -0.37 -5.66
CA GLU A 451 10.55 0.98 -6.01
C GLU A 451 9.03 1.11 -5.91
N GLU A 452 8.60 2.19 -5.26
CA GLU A 452 7.20 2.59 -5.12
C GLU A 452 7.11 4.08 -5.45
N ALA A 453 6.03 4.50 -6.11
CA ALA A 453 5.79 5.92 -6.29
C ALA A 453 5.61 6.58 -4.93
N ALA A 454 6.28 7.71 -4.72
CA ALA A 454 6.22 8.49 -3.49
C ALA A 454 5.73 9.91 -3.81
N PRO A 455 5.01 10.55 -2.89
CA PRO A 455 4.53 11.91 -3.09
C PRO A 455 5.67 12.91 -3.11
N THR A 456 5.46 13.98 -3.87
CA THR A 456 6.23 15.22 -3.82
C THR A 456 5.25 16.39 -3.64
N GLU A 457 5.76 17.59 -3.40
CA GLU A 457 4.92 18.76 -3.15
C GLU A 457 4.92 19.69 -4.34
N ILE A 458 3.74 20.23 -4.65
CA ILE A 458 3.56 21.30 -5.64
C ILE A 458 2.68 22.42 -5.06
N LEU A 459 2.87 23.62 -5.57
CA LEU A 459 2.00 24.75 -5.28
C LEU A 459 1.16 25.10 -6.53
N LEU A 460 -0.15 24.93 -6.43
CA LEU A 460 -1.11 25.44 -7.40
C LEU A 460 -1.49 26.88 -7.03
N ARG A 461 -0.97 27.86 -7.76
CA ARG A 461 -1.21 29.27 -7.49
C ARG A 461 -2.58 29.70 -8.05
N GLU A 462 -3.25 30.63 -7.39
CA GLU A 462 -4.51 31.20 -7.88
C GLU A 462 -4.42 31.82 -9.28
N ASP A 463 -3.21 32.29 -9.68
CA ASP A 463 -2.96 32.84 -11.01
C ASP A 463 -2.79 31.75 -12.11
N GLY A 464 -3.00 30.49 -11.78
CA GLY A 464 -2.95 29.35 -12.71
C GLY A 464 -1.54 28.79 -12.94
N LYS A 465 -0.52 29.16 -12.14
CA LYS A 465 0.82 28.60 -12.22
C LYS A 465 0.98 27.39 -11.32
N VAL A 466 1.87 26.49 -11.70
CA VAL A 466 2.38 25.40 -10.88
C VAL A 466 3.84 25.70 -10.53
N GLU A 467 4.18 25.59 -9.27
CA GLU A 467 5.53 25.86 -8.73
C GLU A 467 5.97 24.70 -7.80
N GLU A 468 7.22 24.73 -7.34
CA GLU A 468 7.93 23.78 -6.47
C GLU A 468 8.48 22.58 -7.25
N ALA A 469 8.10 21.31 -6.93
CA ALA A 469 8.67 20.14 -7.58
C ALA A 469 8.43 20.07 -9.09
N TYR A 470 7.32 20.64 -9.55
CA TYR A 470 7.00 20.77 -10.97
C TYR A 470 6.73 22.23 -11.33
N SER A 471 7.07 22.61 -12.55
CA SER A 471 6.73 23.91 -13.12
C SER A 471 5.71 23.75 -14.23
N GLY A 472 4.81 24.75 -14.35
CA GLY A 472 3.82 24.72 -15.43
C GLY A 472 2.57 25.54 -15.14
N THR A 473 1.43 25.04 -15.58
CA THR A 473 0.16 25.74 -15.43
C THR A 473 -0.96 24.77 -15.04
N TRP A 474 -1.98 25.31 -14.43
CA TRP A 474 -3.20 24.56 -14.13
C TRP A 474 -4.42 25.43 -14.35
N LYS A 475 -5.53 24.77 -14.59
CA LYS A 475 -6.82 25.45 -14.60
C LYS A 475 -7.97 24.49 -14.30
N ILE A 476 -9.01 25.02 -13.66
CA ILE A 476 -10.30 24.35 -13.53
C ILE A 476 -11.27 24.93 -14.55
N TYR A 477 -12.25 24.16 -14.97
CA TYR A 477 -13.24 24.58 -15.95
C TYR A 477 -14.52 25.07 -15.25
N ASP A 478 -14.99 26.24 -15.65
CA ASP A 478 -16.19 26.86 -15.07
C ASP A 478 -17.41 25.94 -15.14
N GLY A 479 -18.06 25.81 -14.00
CA GLY A 479 -19.31 25.08 -13.89
C GLY A 479 -19.22 23.55 -13.81
N ASN A 480 -18.00 23.00 -13.68
CA ASN A 480 -17.77 21.58 -13.46
C ASN A 480 -16.50 21.34 -12.64
N SER A 481 -16.12 20.09 -12.42
CA SER A 481 -14.94 19.70 -11.65
C SER A 481 -13.76 19.26 -12.53
N TYR A 482 -13.77 19.55 -13.82
CA TYR A 482 -12.65 19.21 -14.69
C TYR A 482 -11.45 20.09 -14.44
N ILE A 483 -10.27 19.46 -14.37
CA ILE A 483 -8.98 20.13 -14.21
C ILE A 483 -8.03 19.75 -15.35
N THR A 484 -7.22 20.70 -15.76
CA THR A 484 -6.04 20.43 -16.60
C THR A 484 -4.81 20.94 -15.87
N LEU A 485 -3.77 20.09 -15.82
CA LEU A 485 -2.47 20.42 -15.25
C LEU A 485 -1.40 20.22 -16.33
N ASN A 486 -0.48 21.17 -16.45
CA ASN A 486 0.75 20.96 -17.18
C ASN A 486 1.88 20.84 -16.13
N LEU A 487 2.50 19.68 -16.03
CA LEU A 487 3.58 19.41 -15.11
C LEU A 487 4.85 19.12 -15.92
N ASN A 488 5.77 20.06 -15.95
CA ASN A 488 7.03 19.98 -16.71
C ASN A 488 6.84 19.63 -18.20
N GLY A 489 5.72 20.05 -18.82
CA GLY A 489 5.42 19.82 -20.23
C GLY A 489 4.45 18.66 -20.51
N THR A 490 4.25 17.74 -19.60
CA THR A 490 3.19 16.70 -19.71
C THR A 490 1.84 17.33 -19.33
N VAL A 491 0.85 17.16 -20.19
CA VAL A 491 -0.51 17.69 -19.99
C VAL A 491 -1.39 16.57 -19.42
N TYR A 492 -1.91 16.79 -18.22
CA TYR A 492 -2.83 15.90 -17.54
C TYR A 492 -4.25 16.46 -17.57
N GLU A 493 -5.22 15.67 -17.99
CA GLU A 493 -6.65 15.99 -17.93
C GLU A 493 -7.33 15.09 -16.89
N GLY A 494 -8.11 15.69 -16.01
CA GLY A 494 -8.73 14.95 -14.91
C GLY A 494 -9.88 15.66 -14.26
N VAL A 495 -10.13 15.25 -13.01
CA VAL A 495 -11.21 15.79 -12.18
C VAL A 495 -10.70 16.19 -10.80
N VAL A 496 -11.37 17.17 -10.20
CA VAL A 496 -11.24 17.53 -8.79
C VAL A 496 -12.42 16.95 -8.03
N THR A 497 -12.16 16.37 -6.86
CA THR A 497 -13.18 15.80 -5.98
C THR A 497 -12.82 16.02 -4.53
N GLU A 498 -13.80 16.01 -3.64
CA GLU A 498 -13.58 15.95 -2.20
C GLU A 498 -13.62 14.50 -1.74
N GLN A 499 -12.56 14.05 -1.08
CA GLN A 499 -12.49 12.71 -0.51
C GLN A 499 -12.14 12.73 0.97
N GLN A 500 -12.46 11.64 1.65
CA GLN A 500 -11.92 11.34 2.95
C GLN A 500 -10.59 10.61 2.77
N MET A 501 -9.54 11.12 3.43
CA MET A 501 -8.22 10.49 3.42
C MET A 501 -8.23 9.25 4.32
N GLU A 502 -7.86 8.12 3.78
CA GLU A 502 -7.70 6.89 4.57
C GLU A 502 -6.32 6.84 5.24
N PRO A 503 -6.20 6.25 6.41
CA PRO A 503 -7.24 5.63 7.26
C PRO A 503 -7.95 6.63 8.19
N THR A 504 -7.92 7.89 7.91
CA THR A 504 -8.43 8.98 8.76
C THR A 504 -9.88 9.33 8.44
N THR A 505 -10.45 10.31 9.14
CA THR A 505 -11.72 10.96 8.80
C THR A 505 -11.51 12.37 8.24
N ILE A 506 -10.27 12.70 7.90
CA ILE A 506 -9.86 14.00 7.38
C ILE A 506 -10.37 14.14 5.95
N LYS A 507 -10.97 15.29 5.63
CA LYS A 507 -11.38 15.60 4.27
C LYS A 507 -10.30 16.36 3.52
N ALA A 508 -10.14 16.00 2.26
CA ALA A 508 -9.18 16.62 1.37
C ALA A 508 -9.83 17.00 0.04
N ILE A 509 -9.33 18.06 -0.57
CA ILE A 509 -9.55 18.34 -1.98
C ILE A 509 -8.53 17.53 -2.75
N CYS A 510 -9.01 16.69 -3.62
CA CYS A 510 -8.21 15.76 -4.40
C CYS A 510 -8.34 16.03 -5.88
N PHE A 511 -7.32 15.70 -6.64
CA PHE A 511 -7.43 15.57 -8.08
C PHE A 511 -6.81 14.26 -8.56
N THR A 512 -7.35 13.75 -9.64
CA THR A 512 -6.82 12.61 -10.39
C THR A 512 -6.86 12.94 -11.86
N ALA A 513 -5.77 12.68 -12.58
CA ALA A 513 -5.70 13.06 -13.98
C ALA A 513 -4.80 12.11 -14.79
N CYS A 514 -5.20 11.89 -16.05
CA CYS A 514 -4.45 11.10 -17.01
C CYS A 514 -3.62 12.02 -17.91
N GLY A 515 -2.36 11.72 -18.08
CA GLY A 515 -1.40 12.47 -18.89
C GLY A 515 -1.41 12.06 -20.35
N ASP A 516 -1.05 13.00 -21.23
CA ASP A 516 -0.87 12.75 -22.66
C ASP A 516 0.26 11.74 -22.99
N ASN A 517 1.06 11.38 -21.98
CA ASN A 517 2.04 10.31 -22.01
C ASN A 517 1.51 8.97 -21.45
N GLY A 518 0.22 8.89 -21.11
CA GLY A 518 -0.45 7.70 -20.59
C GLY A 518 -0.19 7.40 -19.10
N THR A 519 0.55 8.25 -18.38
CA THR A 519 0.71 8.11 -16.91
C THR A 519 -0.44 8.77 -16.17
N ASN A 520 -0.66 8.39 -14.92
CA ASN A 520 -1.68 8.99 -14.06
C ASN A 520 -1.01 9.81 -12.94
N VAL A 521 -1.64 10.92 -12.57
CA VAL A 521 -1.24 11.75 -11.45
C VAL A 521 -2.38 11.86 -10.45
N TRP A 522 -2.06 11.63 -9.18
CA TRP A 522 -2.93 11.90 -8.04
C TRP A 522 -2.40 13.09 -7.25
N GLY A 523 -3.30 13.86 -6.68
CA GLY A 523 -2.96 14.92 -5.75
C GLY A 523 -4.00 15.08 -4.66
N TYR A 524 -3.54 15.44 -3.46
CA TYR A 524 -4.45 15.83 -2.39
C TYR A 524 -3.91 17.00 -1.59
N ARG A 525 -4.83 17.75 -1.03
CA ARG A 525 -4.62 18.82 -0.07
C ARG A 525 -5.67 18.68 1.03
N MET A 526 -5.25 18.54 2.27
CA MET A 526 -6.20 18.57 3.39
C MET A 526 -6.99 19.88 3.36
N LYS A 527 -8.29 19.82 3.65
CA LYS A 527 -9.05 21.05 3.84
C LYS A 527 -8.52 21.79 5.07
N ASP A 528 -8.51 23.10 5.01
CA ASP A 528 -7.83 23.97 5.99
C ASP A 528 -8.18 23.66 7.45
N GLU A 529 -9.46 23.39 7.73
CA GLU A 529 -9.92 23.02 9.08
C GLU A 529 -9.31 21.70 9.57
N TYR A 530 -9.11 20.74 8.68
CA TYR A 530 -8.54 19.43 9.01
C TYR A 530 -7.01 19.48 9.09
N ALA A 531 -6.37 20.25 8.23
CA ALA A 531 -4.92 20.42 8.22
C ALA A 531 -4.44 21.01 9.56
N LEU A 532 -5.13 22.03 10.07
CA LEU A 532 -4.84 22.62 11.36
C LEU A 532 -5.01 21.61 12.50
N ALA A 533 -6.13 20.87 12.51
CA ALA A 533 -6.38 19.84 13.52
C ALA A 533 -5.37 18.71 13.46
N TYR A 534 -5.00 18.28 12.25
CA TYR A 534 -3.99 17.24 12.03
C TYR A 534 -2.63 17.65 12.56
N THR A 535 -2.18 18.88 12.26
CA THR A 535 -0.93 19.44 12.76
C THR A 535 -0.89 19.44 14.29
N LEU A 536 -1.95 19.91 14.94
CA LEU A 536 -2.03 19.92 16.41
C LEU A 536 -2.01 18.53 17.05
N ASN A 537 -2.41 17.49 16.31
CA ASN A 537 -2.44 16.12 16.80
C ASN A 537 -1.14 15.33 16.55
N THR A 538 -0.43 15.68 15.50
CA THR A 538 0.72 14.89 15.04
C THR A 538 2.06 15.58 15.28
N THR A 539 2.05 16.86 15.65
CA THR A 539 3.26 17.65 15.85
C THR A 539 3.36 18.14 17.29
N ALA A 540 4.52 17.89 17.90
CA ALA A 540 4.80 18.37 19.24
C ALA A 540 5.01 19.89 19.24
N ILE A 541 4.37 20.59 20.18
CA ILE A 541 4.67 21.99 20.44
C ILE A 541 6.06 22.06 21.09
N PRO A 542 7.02 22.84 20.53
CA PRO A 542 8.42 22.78 20.94
C PRO A 542 8.70 23.43 22.31
N VAL A 543 7.70 23.98 22.97
CA VAL A 543 7.79 24.64 24.27
C VAL A 543 6.64 24.26 25.17
N LYS A 544 6.92 24.18 26.49
CA LYS A 544 5.92 23.89 27.54
C LYS A 544 5.72 25.06 28.47
N ASP A 545 4.58 25.10 29.08
CA ASP A 545 4.34 26.01 30.21
C ASP A 545 5.24 25.65 31.40
N ASN A 546 5.79 26.68 32.06
CA ASN A 546 6.74 26.61 33.19
C ASN A 546 8.11 25.96 32.82
N GLN A 547 8.47 25.89 31.55
CA GLN A 547 9.76 25.37 31.11
C GLN A 547 10.87 26.40 31.38
N TYR A 548 12.06 25.90 31.77
CA TYR A 548 13.29 26.72 31.82
C TYR A 548 13.94 26.78 30.45
N ILE A 549 14.25 28.00 29.99
CA ILE A 549 14.96 28.26 28.75
C ILE A 549 16.40 28.62 29.08
N SER A 550 17.34 27.85 28.57
CA SER A 550 18.78 28.06 28.78
C SER A 550 19.61 27.88 27.52
N ARG A 551 18.92 27.76 26.37
CA ARG A 551 19.46 27.67 25.02
C ARG A 551 18.41 28.01 23.98
N ASN A 552 18.80 28.05 22.71
CA ASN A 552 17.85 28.24 21.61
C ASN A 552 16.79 27.15 21.55
N ILE A 553 15.58 27.54 21.23
CA ILE A 553 14.44 26.67 20.98
C ILE A 553 14.12 26.74 19.49
N ASP A 554 13.90 25.61 18.82
CA ASP A 554 13.39 25.60 17.46
C ASP A 554 11.85 25.78 17.48
N LEU A 555 11.41 27.00 17.29
CA LEU A 555 9.98 27.34 17.28
C LEU A 555 9.33 27.11 15.89
N TYR A 556 10.09 26.84 14.85
CA TYR A 556 9.57 26.64 13.48
C TYR A 556 9.16 25.19 13.16
N GLY A 557 9.42 24.24 14.03
CA GLY A 557 9.12 22.82 13.82
C GLY A 557 7.65 22.45 13.70
N LEU A 558 6.71 23.42 13.81
CA LEU A 558 5.26 23.21 13.72
C LEU A 558 4.70 23.30 12.29
N GLU A 559 5.48 23.73 11.31
CA GLU A 559 5.07 23.85 9.90
C GLU A 559 5.25 22.53 9.13
N LYS A 560 4.88 21.41 9.71
CA LYS A 560 5.03 20.11 9.05
C LYS A 560 3.95 19.80 8.03
N GLU A 561 2.75 20.29 8.27
CA GLU A 561 1.66 20.13 7.31
C GLU A 561 1.66 21.31 6.34
N ILE A 562 1.70 20.99 5.06
CA ILE A 562 1.65 22.01 4.01
C ILE A 562 0.36 22.85 4.15
N ASN A 563 0.45 24.13 3.94
CA ASN A 563 -0.59 25.14 4.16
C ASN A 563 -0.86 25.57 5.61
N VAL A 564 -0.23 24.97 6.61
CA VAL A 564 -0.28 25.47 7.99
C VAL A 564 0.90 26.40 8.24
N ASN A 565 0.60 27.59 8.75
CA ASN A 565 1.61 28.59 9.08
C ASN A 565 1.70 28.71 10.60
N ALA A 566 2.92 28.78 11.13
CA ALA A 566 3.19 29.04 12.54
C ALA A 566 3.73 30.44 12.73
N LYS A 567 3.15 31.21 13.67
CA LYS A 567 3.62 32.51 14.08
C LYS A 567 3.89 32.51 15.57
N TRP A 568 5.11 32.87 15.97
CA TRP A 568 5.48 32.97 17.35
C TRP A 568 5.77 34.43 17.74
N GLU A 569 5.34 34.82 18.94
CA GLU A 569 5.61 36.11 19.52
C GLU A 569 6.14 35.93 20.94
N SER A 570 7.19 36.66 21.28
CA SER A 570 7.76 36.73 22.63
C SER A 570 7.47 38.13 23.19
N ASP A 571 7.09 38.22 24.45
CA ASP A 571 6.94 39.47 25.16
C ASP A 571 8.29 40.09 25.56
N THR A 572 9.36 39.27 25.57
CA THR A 572 10.72 39.69 25.95
C THR A 572 11.71 39.23 24.86
N PRO A 573 11.62 39.76 23.63
CA PRO A 573 12.36 39.26 22.47
C PRO A 573 13.87 39.49 22.55
N ASP A 574 14.36 40.38 23.41
CA ASP A 574 15.79 40.58 23.67
C ASP A 574 16.40 39.41 24.48
N VAL A 575 15.57 38.67 25.22
CA VAL A 575 15.97 37.51 26.06
C VAL A 575 15.69 36.20 25.35
N VAL A 576 14.43 36.01 24.85
CA VAL A 576 14.06 34.90 23.96
C VAL A 576 13.37 35.53 22.76
N SER A 577 13.96 35.45 21.59
CA SER A 577 13.42 36.09 20.38
C SER A 577 12.14 35.36 19.89
N HIS A 578 11.38 36.02 19.00
CA HIS A 578 10.23 35.42 18.29
C HIS A 578 10.58 34.12 17.54
N SER A 579 11.85 33.92 17.21
CA SER A 579 12.36 32.70 16.58
C SER A 579 12.94 31.70 17.57
N GLY A 580 12.81 31.94 18.88
CA GLY A 580 13.32 31.05 19.91
C GLY A 580 14.78 31.18 20.22
N ARG A 581 15.46 32.20 19.67
CA ARG A 581 16.88 32.47 20.00
C ARG A 581 16.98 32.98 21.42
N TYR A 582 17.71 32.27 22.28
CA TYR A 582 17.98 32.63 23.67
C TYR A 582 19.24 33.46 23.78
N ASN A 583 19.16 34.53 24.56
CA ASN A 583 20.26 35.45 24.83
C ASN A 583 20.41 35.70 26.34
N PRO A 584 21.35 35.06 27.04
CA PRO A 584 21.60 35.26 28.47
C PRO A 584 22.44 36.52 28.79
N ALA A 585 22.96 37.22 27.75
CA ALA A 585 23.86 38.33 27.98
C ALA A 585 23.24 39.45 28.81
N GLY A 586 23.84 39.74 29.95
CA GLY A 586 23.40 40.83 30.86
C GLY A 586 22.29 40.41 31.84
N LEU A 587 21.86 39.15 31.84
CA LEU A 587 20.89 38.69 32.84
C LEU A 587 21.56 38.55 34.22
N THR A 588 21.01 39.21 35.22
CA THR A 588 21.45 39.10 36.60
C THR A 588 20.63 38.11 37.43
N GLU A 589 19.44 37.75 36.93
CA GLU A 589 18.51 36.82 37.51
C GLU A 589 17.76 36.06 36.37
N ASP A 590 17.06 34.98 36.72
CA ASP A 590 16.22 34.28 35.77
C ASP A 590 15.02 35.19 35.40
N VAL A 591 14.63 35.21 34.10
CA VAL A 591 13.63 36.15 33.59
C VAL A 591 12.44 35.38 33.09
N PRO A 592 11.23 35.69 33.61
CA PRO A 592 9.99 35.16 33.05
C PRO A 592 9.75 35.71 31.64
N VAL A 593 9.39 34.84 30.72
CA VAL A 593 9.10 35.14 29.32
C VAL A 593 7.78 34.53 28.93
N GLN A 594 6.94 35.25 28.22
CA GLN A 594 5.71 34.74 27.63
C GLN A 594 5.91 34.54 26.13
N LEU A 595 5.73 33.29 25.66
CA LEU A 595 5.75 32.94 24.25
C LEU A 595 4.33 32.63 23.78
N SER A 596 3.84 33.35 22.78
CA SER A 596 2.53 33.09 22.17
C SER A 596 2.72 32.46 20.80
N CYS A 597 1.94 31.43 20.52
CA CYS A 597 1.91 30.71 19.24
C CYS A 597 0.56 30.87 18.57
N GLU A 598 0.55 31.23 17.30
CA GLU A 598 -0.62 31.14 16.43
C GLU A 598 -0.31 30.19 15.29
N LEU A 599 -1.09 29.11 15.17
CA LEU A 599 -1.13 28.27 13.96
C LEU A 599 -2.33 28.68 13.14
N SER A 600 -2.15 28.83 11.84
CA SER A 600 -3.24 29.21 10.94
C SER A 600 -3.20 28.41 9.64
N CYS A 601 -4.40 28.13 9.10
CA CYS A 601 -4.60 27.53 7.79
C CYS A 601 -5.87 28.13 7.18
N GLY A 602 -5.75 28.91 6.11
CA GLY A 602 -6.86 29.65 5.54
C GLY A 602 -7.54 30.57 6.57
N ALA A 603 -8.83 30.36 6.78
CA ALA A 603 -9.63 31.10 7.76
C ALA A 603 -9.59 30.50 9.18
N TYR A 604 -8.97 29.38 9.37
CA TYR A 604 -8.89 28.68 10.66
C TYR A 604 -7.59 29.01 11.37
N PHE A 605 -7.68 29.14 12.67
CA PHE A 605 -6.50 29.40 13.51
C PHE A 605 -6.64 28.76 14.90
N TRP A 606 -5.49 28.51 15.52
CA TRP A 606 -5.35 28.09 16.90
C TRP A 606 -4.29 28.97 17.56
N THR A 607 -4.51 29.34 18.82
CA THR A 607 -3.55 30.14 19.59
C THR A 607 -3.33 29.54 20.96
N ASP A 608 -2.09 29.59 21.44
CA ASP A 608 -1.73 29.23 22.79
C ASP A 608 -0.62 30.14 23.32
N THR A 609 -0.46 30.18 24.65
CA THR A 609 0.51 31.02 25.33
C THR A 609 1.24 30.21 26.38
N PHE A 610 2.56 30.27 26.37
CA PHE A 610 3.45 29.52 27.23
C PHE A 610 4.22 30.48 28.11
N HIS A 611 4.21 30.27 29.43
CA HIS A 611 4.99 31.01 30.41
C HIS A 611 6.24 30.20 30.68
N VAL A 612 7.38 30.73 30.28
CA VAL A 612 8.67 30.09 30.42
C VAL A 612 9.61 30.97 31.25
N THR A 613 10.69 30.39 31.75
CA THR A 613 11.69 31.14 32.51
C THR A 613 13.04 31.05 31.82
N ALA A 614 13.53 32.14 31.30
CA ALA A 614 14.87 32.22 30.72
C ALA A 614 15.90 32.27 31.83
N ARG A 615 16.82 31.32 31.87
CA ARG A 615 17.88 31.27 32.87
C ARG A 615 18.96 32.32 32.61
N LYS A 616 19.52 32.87 33.66
CA LYS A 616 20.67 33.79 33.58
C LYS A 616 21.97 33.13 33.14
N GLU A 617 22.08 31.80 33.25
CA GLU A 617 23.23 31.01 32.87
C GLU A 617 22.91 30.10 31.71
N SER A 618 23.75 30.09 30.67
CA SER A 618 23.65 29.12 29.59
C SER A 618 24.09 27.75 30.07
N LEU A 619 23.44 26.71 29.48
CA LEU A 619 23.88 25.34 29.67
C LEU A 619 25.21 25.11 28.93
N PRO A 620 25.92 23.96 29.19
CA PRO A 620 27.15 23.63 28.50
C PRO A 620 27.07 23.82 26.97
N ASP A 621 28.17 24.25 26.39
CA ASP A 621 28.29 24.38 24.93
C ASP A 621 27.96 23.03 24.27
N GLY A 622 27.13 23.06 23.24
CA GLY A 622 26.73 21.93 22.46
C GLY A 622 25.20 21.93 22.13
N ASP A 623 24.88 21.70 20.89
CA ASP A 623 23.50 21.55 20.44
C ASP A 623 23.08 20.07 20.52
N TRP A 624 22.51 19.64 21.61
CA TRP A 624 22.03 18.28 21.78
C TRP A 624 20.52 18.11 21.49
N LEU A 625 19.82 19.19 21.17
CA LEU A 625 18.39 19.17 20.84
C LEU A 625 18.11 19.17 19.34
N GLY A 626 18.98 19.77 18.53
CA GLY A 626 18.75 19.85 17.10
C GLY A 626 18.82 18.49 16.40
N GLY A 627 17.89 18.22 15.50
CA GLY A 627 17.86 17.02 14.68
C GLY A 627 17.23 15.78 15.35
N ILE A 628 16.53 15.93 16.48
CA ILE A 628 15.82 14.82 17.10
C ILE A 628 14.63 14.43 16.22
N LYS A 629 14.50 13.13 15.94
CA LYS A 629 13.40 12.52 15.20
C LYS A 629 12.58 11.57 16.06
N ALA A 630 13.12 11.05 17.13
CA ALA A 630 12.37 10.28 18.10
C ALA A 630 12.92 10.46 19.50
N TYR A 631 12.00 10.49 20.46
CA TYR A 631 12.27 10.38 21.88
C TYR A 631 11.22 9.49 22.54
N TYR A 632 11.68 8.49 23.29
CA TYR A 632 10.87 7.60 24.08
C TYR A 632 11.42 7.58 25.51
N ASP A 633 10.60 8.01 26.46
CA ASP A 633 10.92 8.06 27.89
C ASP A 633 10.59 6.77 28.64
N PHE A 634 9.82 5.87 28.03
CA PHE A 634 9.33 4.62 28.63
C PHE A 634 8.55 4.74 29.93
N ASP A 635 8.07 5.91 30.27
CA ASP A 635 7.38 6.17 31.54
C ASP A 635 6.05 5.46 31.66
N GLN A 636 5.30 5.39 30.56
CA GLN A 636 3.97 4.77 30.50
C GLN A 636 3.62 4.25 29.09
N GLU A 637 2.78 3.21 29.04
CA GLU A 637 2.21 2.75 27.79
C GLU A 637 0.95 3.54 27.39
N PRO A 638 0.68 3.73 26.08
CA PRO A 638 1.52 3.32 24.96
C PRO A 638 2.80 4.16 24.86
N PHE A 639 3.93 3.54 24.53
CA PHE A 639 5.17 4.29 24.28
C PHE A 639 5.05 5.05 22.98
N VAL A 640 4.89 6.34 23.06
CA VAL A 640 4.67 7.22 21.91
C VAL A 640 5.91 8.06 21.67
N ASN A 641 6.34 8.16 20.41
CA ASN A 641 7.42 9.06 20.04
C ASN A 641 7.01 10.51 20.35
N ALA A 642 7.75 11.20 21.19
CA ALA A 642 7.44 12.58 21.55
C ALA A 642 7.58 13.59 20.40
N TYR A 643 8.24 13.20 19.30
CA TYR A 643 8.42 14.01 18.09
C TYR A 643 7.50 13.59 16.94
N ASP A 644 6.85 12.42 17.04
CA ASP A 644 5.85 11.96 16.07
C ASP A 644 4.85 11.04 16.77
N TYR A 645 3.72 11.58 17.19
CA TYR A 645 2.69 10.84 17.95
C TYR A 645 2.02 9.71 17.16
N THR A 646 2.23 9.62 15.86
CA THR A 646 1.77 8.49 15.05
C THR A 646 2.62 7.25 15.25
N GLN A 647 3.84 7.41 15.76
CA GLN A 647 4.80 6.34 15.98
C GLN A 647 4.73 5.83 17.41
N THR A 648 4.43 4.56 17.56
CA THR A 648 4.35 3.89 18.86
C THR A 648 5.28 2.70 18.91
N ALA A 649 5.97 2.53 20.05
CA ALA A 649 6.76 1.33 20.33
C ALA A 649 5.89 0.22 20.93
N LYS A 650 6.18 -1.03 20.57
CA LYS A 650 5.44 -2.22 21.03
C LYS A 650 6.36 -3.18 21.74
N ARG A 651 5.97 -3.62 22.94
CA ARG A 651 6.64 -4.70 23.67
C ARG A 651 6.23 -6.06 23.11
N LEU A 652 7.22 -6.86 22.72
CA LEU A 652 7.02 -8.14 22.05
C LEU A 652 7.87 -9.24 22.73
N SER A 653 7.57 -10.50 22.42
CA SER A 653 8.37 -11.66 22.84
C SER A 653 8.50 -12.65 21.69
N GLN A 654 9.65 -13.29 21.58
CA GLN A 654 9.89 -14.39 20.69
C GLN A 654 9.96 -15.69 21.49
N GLY A 655 9.13 -16.65 21.13
CA GLY A 655 9.14 -17.99 21.72
C GLY A 655 8.56 -18.15 23.13
N GLY A 656 7.95 -17.12 23.72
CA GLY A 656 7.35 -17.15 25.06
C GLY A 656 6.41 -15.99 25.32
N ASN A 657 5.88 -15.91 26.55
CA ASN A 657 4.93 -14.89 26.97
C ASN A 657 5.58 -13.68 27.68
N ASN A 658 6.87 -13.70 27.91
CA ASN A 658 7.57 -12.65 28.66
C ASN A 658 7.91 -11.48 27.72
N LYS A 659 7.11 -10.45 27.77
CA LYS A 659 7.39 -9.15 27.14
C LYS A 659 8.29 -8.32 28.06
N PRO A 660 8.99 -7.29 27.54
CA PRO A 660 9.67 -6.31 28.39
C PRO A 660 8.73 -5.76 29.45
N SER A 661 9.21 -5.53 30.66
CA SER A 661 8.44 -4.95 31.76
C SER A 661 8.78 -3.47 32.00
N LEU A 662 7.88 -2.76 32.66
CA LEU A 662 8.16 -1.45 33.23
C LEU A 662 8.52 -1.62 34.70
N GLU A 663 9.63 -1.03 35.11
CA GLU A 663 10.12 -1.04 36.48
C GLU A 663 10.36 0.39 36.98
N LYS A 664 10.48 0.57 38.30
CA LYS A 664 10.96 1.81 38.89
C LYS A 664 12.43 1.63 39.26
N ASP A 665 13.24 2.63 38.96
CA ASP A 665 14.64 2.70 39.37
C ASP A 665 14.88 4.02 40.11
N SER A 666 15.58 3.95 41.25
CA SER A 666 15.82 5.13 42.11
C SER A 666 16.76 6.16 41.51
N LEU A 667 17.48 5.77 40.46
CA LEU A 667 18.46 6.63 39.77
C LEU A 667 17.92 7.19 38.45
N ARG A 668 16.67 6.86 38.08
CA ARG A 668 16.00 7.39 36.87
C ARG A 668 14.64 7.96 37.21
N ASN A 669 14.20 8.94 36.44
CA ASN A 669 12.88 9.52 36.62
C ASN A 669 11.83 8.63 35.94
N GLY A 670 10.62 8.57 36.52
CA GLY A 670 9.52 7.80 35.93
C GLY A 670 9.68 6.30 36.02
N SER A 671 9.37 5.60 34.94
CA SER A 671 9.58 4.15 34.78
C SER A 671 10.72 3.89 33.82
N ILE A 672 11.30 2.73 33.89
CA ILE A 672 12.35 2.26 32.96
C ILE A 672 11.89 0.97 32.27
N LEU A 673 12.38 0.74 31.09
CA LEU A 673 12.11 -0.48 30.31
C LEU A 673 13.11 -1.57 30.70
N HIS A 674 12.62 -2.70 31.21
CA HIS A 674 13.46 -3.88 31.45
C HIS A 674 13.22 -4.93 30.37
N GLN A 675 14.24 -5.28 29.62
CA GLN A 675 14.26 -6.37 28.67
C GLN A 675 14.90 -7.59 29.30
N TYR A 676 14.28 -8.75 29.08
CA TYR A 676 14.74 -10.00 29.64
C TYR A 676 15.44 -10.86 28.60
N PHE A 677 16.52 -11.51 29.03
CA PHE A 677 17.06 -12.65 28.33
C PHE A 677 16.56 -13.94 29.00
N GLY A 678 16.00 -14.84 28.22
CA GLY A 678 15.60 -16.18 28.65
C GLY A 678 16.41 -17.25 27.98
N ALA A 679 16.69 -18.36 28.69
CA ALA A 679 17.45 -19.48 28.14
C ALA A 679 16.90 -19.98 26.80
N SER A 680 17.81 -20.18 25.83
CA SER A 680 17.58 -20.82 24.52
C SER A 680 16.32 -20.39 23.73
N GLY A 681 16.42 -19.27 23.05
CA GLY A 681 15.46 -18.86 22.01
C GLY A 681 14.27 -18.04 22.49
N TYR A 682 14.23 -17.66 23.77
CA TYR A 682 13.19 -16.78 24.30
C TYR A 682 13.77 -15.38 24.57
N CYS A 683 13.44 -14.41 23.73
CA CYS A 683 13.82 -13.02 23.99
C CYS A 683 12.60 -12.13 24.10
N SER A 684 12.67 -11.18 25.04
CA SER A 684 11.78 -10.02 25.05
C SER A 684 12.42 -8.90 24.24
N TYR A 685 11.61 -8.11 23.52
CA TYR A 685 12.13 -6.99 22.73
C TYR A 685 11.07 -5.91 22.54
N THR A 686 11.53 -4.72 22.20
CA THR A 686 10.64 -3.60 21.86
C THR A 686 10.86 -3.22 20.41
N GLN A 687 9.79 -3.15 19.63
CA GLN A 687 9.80 -2.76 18.24
C GLN A 687 9.14 -1.39 18.07
N MET A 688 9.74 -0.55 17.25
CA MET A 688 9.18 0.75 16.85
C MET A 688 9.44 1.02 15.37
N PRO A 689 8.64 1.86 14.72
CA PRO A 689 8.95 2.35 13.38
C PRO A 689 10.31 3.03 13.37
N ASN A 690 11.05 2.93 12.27
CA ASN A 690 12.27 3.68 12.11
C ASN A 690 11.95 5.15 11.76
N PRO A 691 12.23 6.12 12.64
CA PRO A 691 11.91 7.53 12.41
C PRO A 691 12.81 8.19 11.36
N LEU A 692 13.88 7.49 10.94
CA LEU A 692 14.84 7.97 9.93
C LEU A 692 14.55 7.39 8.54
N ARG A 693 13.50 6.61 8.39
CA ARG A 693 13.14 5.99 7.10
C ARG A 693 12.73 7.08 6.11
N ASN A 694 13.24 6.96 4.89
CA ASN A 694 12.98 7.87 3.76
C ASN A 694 13.53 9.31 3.93
N GLU A 695 14.34 9.55 4.98
CA GLU A 695 15.06 10.82 5.11
C GLU A 695 16.37 10.77 4.34
N HIS A 696 16.78 11.89 3.75
CA HIS A 696 18.14 12.00 3.23
C HIS A 696 19.10 12.26 4.40
N LEU A 697 19.93 11.27 4.70
CA LEU A 697 20.82 11.30 5.88
C LEU A 697 22.29 11.45 5.46
N GLU A 698 22.93 12.52 5.90
CA GLU A 698 24.42 12.62 5.90
C GLU A 698 25.02 11.96 7.14
N GLY A 699 24.24 11.89 8.22
CA GLY A 699 24.61 11.23 9.46
C GLY A 699 23.41 10.95 10.34
N MET A 700 23.59 10.10 11.33
CA MET A 700 22.59 9.81 12.35
C MET A 700 23.22 9.63 13.72
N THR A 701 22.42 9.72 14.78
CA THR A 701 22.83 9.41 16.16
C THR A 701 21.73 8.63 16.87
N VAL A 702 22.14 7.60 17.62
CA VAL A 702 21.28 6.90 18.59
C VAL A 702 21.90 7.09 19.98
N SER A 703 21.11 7.59 20.92
CA SER A 703 21.52 7.75 22.31
C SER A 703 20.50 7.12 23.24
N LEU A 704 20.97 6.39 24.25
CA LEU A 704 20.13 5.60 25.14
C LEU A 704 20.80 5.42 26.50
N TRP A 705 20.07 5.60 27.60
CA TRP A 705 20.52 5.20 28.91
C TRP A 705 20.37 3.68 29.08
N VAL A 706 21.45 3.02 29.52
CA VAL A 706 21.54 1.55 29.62
C VAL A 706 22.12 1.16 30.96
N LYS A 707 21.52 0.14 31.60
CA LYS A 707 22.08 -0.55 32.78
C LYS A 707 22.06 -2.04 32.50
N ARG A 708 23.24 -2.58 32.20
CA ARG A 708 23.42 -4.01 31.93
C ARG A 708 23.36 -4.79 33.26
N THR A 709 22.73 -5.96 33.23
CA THR A 709 22.62 -6.83 34.42
C THR A 709 23.57 -8.02 34.39
N ASP A 710 24.05 -8.37 33.21
CA ASP A 710 24.95 -9.50 33.02
C ASP A 710 26.05 -9.18 31.98
N ASP A 711 27.00 -10.12 31.84
CA ASP A 711 28.11 -10.03 30.90
C ASP A 711 27.86 -10.91 29.66
N ILE A 712 26.81 -10.62 28.91
CA ILE A 712 26.58 -11.21 27.59
C ILE A 712 27.03 -10.21 26.53
N PRO A 713 28.24 -10.31 26.00
CA PRO A 713 28.88 -9.25 25.24
C PRO A 713 28.32 -9.07 23.81
N TRP A 714 27.70 -10.09 23.23
CA TRP A 714 27.35 -10.14 21.82
C TRP A 714 25.90 -9.83 21.53
N ASP A 715 25.07 -9.73 22.57
CA ASP A 715 23.65 -9.51 22.42
C ASP A 715 23.34 -8.04 22.10
N ALA A 716 22.34 -7.82 21.24
CA ALA A 716 21.98 -6.48 20.79
C ALA A 716 21.31 -5.66 21.90
N ILE A 717 21.85 -4.49 22.22
CA ILE A 717 21.15 -3.45 22.97
C ILE A 717 20.04 -2.87 22.10
N TRP A 718 20.40 -2.51 20.87
CA TRP A 718 19.44 -2.04 19.87
C TRP A 718 19.89 -2.41 18.44
N SER A 719 18.94 -2.38 17.50
CA SER A 719 19.24 -2.59 16.09
C SER A 719 18.28 -1.85 15.16
N PHE A 720 18.79 -1.45 14.00
CA PHE A 720 17.99 -1.35 12.80
C PHE A 720 17.99 -2.74 12.17
N TYR A 721 16.82 -3.33 11.93
CA TYR A 721 16.73 -4.69 11.40
C TYR A 721 15.58 -4.84 10.42
N ASN A 722 15.90 -5.36 9.25
CA ASN A 722 14.92 -5.79 8.27
C ASN A 722 14.91 -7.32 8.21
N PRO A 723 13.95 -8.00 8.85
CA PRO A 723 13.87 -9.46 8.86
C PRO A 723 13.72 -10.07 7.46
N ALA A 724 12.98 -9.42 6.57
CA ALA A 724 12.70 -9.92 5.22
C ALA A 724 13.97 -10.02 4.37
N ALA A 725 14.86 -9.04 4.47
CA ALA A 725 16.13 -9.01 3.76
C ALA A 725 17.29 -9.61 4.56
N ASN A 726 17.09 -9.96 5.84
CA ASN A 726 18.11 -10.37 6.79
C ASN A 726 19.27 -9.36 6.92
N THR A 727 18.96 -8.06 6.78
CA THR A 727 19.92 -6.95 6.87
C THR A 727 19.80 -6.26 8.22
N ARG A 728 20.91 -5.84 8.80
CA ARG A 728 20.90 -5.24 10.13
C ARG A 728 22.11 -4.38 10.43
N LEU A 729 21.89 -3.36 11.26
CA LEU A 729 22.92 -2.62 11.99
C LEU A 729 22.57 -2.73 13.48
N TYR A 730 23.49 -3.11 14.34
CA TYR A 730 23.21 -3.29 15.75
C TYR A 730 24.39 -2.91 16.65
N LEU A 731 24.07 -2.51 17.88
CA LEU A 731 25.02 -2.25 18.95
C LEU A 731 24.89 -3.32 20.01
N THR A 732 26.02 -3.91 20.44
CA THR A 732 26.04 -4.94 21.46
C THR A 732 26.38 -4.42 22.85
N GLY A 733 26.20 -5.28 23.87
CA GLY A 733 26.49 -4.96 25.27
C GLY A 733 27.94 -4.63 25.57
N ASN A 734 28.90 -5.06 24.76
CA ASN A 734 30.31 -4.70 24.86
C ASN A 734 30.76 -3.54 23.98
N SER A 735 29.84 -2.75 23.51
CA SER A 735 30.08 -1.59 22.62
C SER A 735 30.56 -1.96 21.21
N TYR A 736 30.16 -3.10 20.73
CA TYR A 736 30.50 -3.61 19.42
C TYR A 736 29.40 -3.27 18.44
N VAL A 737 29.76 -2.83 17.22
CA VAL A 737 28.81 -2.52 16.16
C VAL A 737 28.95 -3.53 15.05
N GLY A 738 27.86 -4.21 14.73
CA GLY A 738 27.77 -5.14 13.62
C GLY A 738 26.88 -4.60 12.49
N PHE A 739 27.33 -4.77 11.27
CA PHE A 739 26.56 -4.49 10.08
C PHE A 739 26.49 -5.71 9.17
N ASN A 740 25.31 -6.06 8.71
CA ASN A 740 25.10 -7.13 7.75
C ASN A 740 24.20 -6.61 6.63
N ASN A 741 24.66 -6.74 5.40
CA ASN A 741 23.94 -6.27 4.20
C ASN A 741 23.07 -7.37 3.53
N GLY A 742 22.82 -8.48 4.24
CA GLY A 742 22.11 -9.66 3.75
C GLY A 742 23.04 -10.70 3.11
N LYS A 743 24.24 -10.32 2.72
CA LYS A 743 25.24 -11.19 2.10
C LYS A 743 26.54 -11.20 2.88
N ASP A 744 27.04 -10.03 3.23
CA ASP A 744 28.34 -9.84 3.88
C ASP A 744 28.13 -9.30 5.29
N TRP A 745 29.04 -9.70 6.20
CA TRP A 745 29.02 -9.30 7.60
C TRP A 745 30.27 -8.50 7.94
N PHE A 746 30.09 -7.35 8.56
CA PHE A 746 31.14 -6.41 8.92
C PHE A 746 31.07 -6.11 10.43
N ASP A 747 32.18 -6.31 11.10
CA ASP A 747 32.38 -5.92 12.48
C ASP A 747 33.01 -4.54 12.51
N ILE A 748 32.22 -3.51 12.74
CA ILE A 748 32.70 -2.14 12.87
C ILE A 748 33.16 -1.93 14.31
N ASN A 749 34.38 -1.39 14.51
CA ASN A 749 35.02 -1.17 15.80
C ASN A 749 35.31 -2.42 16.65
N HIS A 750 35.63 -3.53 16.02
CA HIS A 750 36.07 -4.74 16.74
C HIS A 750 37.58 -4.66 16.97
N PRO A 751 38.07 -4.29 18.17
CA PRO A 751 39.44 -4.49 18.50
C PRO A 751 39.63 -5.97 18.81
N GLY A 752 40.60 -6.65 18.29
CA GLY A 752 40.82 -8.12 18.41
C GLY A 752 40.93 -8.71 19.82
N SER A 753 40.51 -7.97 20.85
CA SER A 753 40.33 -8.39 22.22
C SER A 753 38.98 -7.93 22.77
N ILE A 754 38.27 -8.84 23.40
CA ILE A 754 37.04 -8.56 24.14
C ILE A 754 37.32 -7.53 25.23
N ILE A 755 36.76 -6.32 25.09
CA ILE A 755 36.81 -5.30 26.12
C ILE A 755 35.44 -5.26 26.80
N SER A 756 35.28 -6.13 27.79
CA SER A 756 34.03 -6.30 28.55
C SER A 756 33.66 -5.09 29.45
N GLU A 757 34.47 -4.05 29.48
CA GLU A 757 34.36 -2.97 30.47
C GLU A 757 33.86 -1.62 29.89
N ARG A 758 33.53 -1.54 28.60
CA ARG A 758 33.17 -0.25 27.97
C ARG A 758 31.80 0.27 28.43
N ILE A 759 30.85 -0.61 28.61
CA ILE A 759 29.56 -0.31 29.24
C ILE A 759 29.55 -1.04 30.60
N PRO A 760 29.73 -0.37 31.74
CA PRO A 760 29.85 -1.00 33.05
C PRO A 760 28.61 -1.81 33.42
N ILE A 761 28.81 -3.01 33.97
CA ILE A 761 27.72 -3.85 34.50
C ILE A 761 27.18 -3.24 35.79
N GLY A 762 25.87 -3.24 35.96
CA GLY A 762 25.17 -2.78 37.16
C GLY A 762 25.13 -1.24 37.33
N LYS A 763 25.67 -0.48 36.38
CA LYS A 763 25.68 0.98 36.45
C LYS A 763 24.91 1.55 35.23
N TRP A 764 24.15 2.61 35.47
CA TRP A 764 23.57 3.39 34.40
C TRP A 764 24.65 4.09 33.57
N SER A 765 24.61 3.97 32.28
CA SER A 765 25.52 4.61 31.34
C SER A 765 24.74 5.17 30.14
N LEU A 766 25.00 6.40 29.75
CA LEU A 766 24.54 6.93 28.49
C LEU A 766 25.42 6.40 27.37
N VAL A 767 24.85 5.62 26.49
CA VAL A 767 25.52 5.07 25.32
C VAL A 767 25.04 5.80 24.08
N THR A 768 25.95 6.44 23.38
CA THR A 768 25.64 7.20 22.16
C THR A 768 26.48 6.68 21.00
N LEU A 769 25.84 6.30 19.92
CA LEU A 769 26.46 5.92 18.66
C LEU A 769 26.14 6.97 17.61
N THR A 770 27.18 7.48 16.95
CA THR A 770 27.02 8.33 15.75
C THR A 770 27.54 7.58 14.53
N VAL A 771 26.87 7.72 13.40
CA VAL A 771 27.29 7.20 12.09
C VAL A 771 27.15 8.30 11.06
N SER A 772 28.16 8.48 10.22
CA SER A 772 28.09 9.43 9.12
C SER A 772 28.71 8.87 7.84
N ARG A 773 28.32 9.44 6.69
CA ARG A 773 28.87 9.05 5.39
C ARG A 773 30.36 9.34 5.27
N THR A 774 30.81 10.41 5.91
CA THR A 774 32.18 10.94 5.79
C THR A 774 33.09 10.61 6.94
N GLU A 775 32.57 10.60 8.17
CA GLU A 775 33.38 10.43 9.40
C GLU A 775 33.30 9.02 10.00
N GLY A 776 32.41 8.17 9.43
CA GLY A 776 32.26 6.81 9.88
C GLY A 776 31.44 6.70 11.17
N CYS A 777 31.85 5.76 12.04
CA CYS A 777 31.15 5.37 13.24
C CYS A 777 31.91 5.79 14.49
N CYS A 778 31.23 6.44 15.46
CA CYS A 778 31.81 6.78 16.76
C CYS A 778 30.90 6.36 17.90
N ILE A 779 31.47 5.80 18.97
CA ILE A 779 30.76 5.41 20.19
C ILE A 779 31.25 6.30 21.35
N TYR A 780 30.28 6.71 22.15
CA TYR A 780 30.51 7.45 23.39
C TYR A 780 29.84 6.71 24.54
N VAL A 781 30.49 6.66 25.68
CA VAL A 781 29.93 6.19 26.95
C VAL A 781 30.10 7.28 27.98
N ASN A 782 29.00 7.73 28.59
CA ASN A 782 28.96 8.82 29.55
C ASN A 782 29.63 10.10 29.05
N GLY A 783 29.39 10.47 27.79
CA GLY A 783 29.96 11.68 27.16
C GLY A 783 31.40 11.56 26.70
N SER A 784 32.05 10.44 26.95
CA SER A 784 33.44 10.20 26.54
C SER A 784 33.51 9.32 25.33
N ARG A 785 34.20 9.78 24.27
CA ARG A 785 34.43 8.98 23.07
C ARG A 785 35.29 7.78 23.38
N ILE A 786 34.78 6.57 23.01
CA ILE A 786 35.59 5.35 23.03
C ILE A 786 36.46 5.38 21.78
N ARG A 787 37.78 5.23 22.03
CA ARG A 787 38.74 5.29 20.95
C ARG A 787 38.75 4.02 20.17
N ASP A 788 38.73 3.56 19.24
CA ASP A 788 39.02 2.28 18.58
C ASP A 788 37.99 2.01 17.44
N VAL A 789 37.57 3.07 16.79
CA VAL A 789 36.76 2.96 15.58
C VAL A 789 37.63 2.89 14.31
N GLU A 790 38.95 2.66 14.49
CA GLU A 790 39.90 2.65 13.37
C GLU A 790 40.06 1.26 12.72
N TYR A 791 39.31 0.26 13.22
CA TYR A 791 39.38 -1.10 12.70
C TYR A 791 37.98 -1.60 12.28
N VAL A 792 37.89 -2.18 11.08
CA VAL A 792 36.71 -2.91 10.61
C VAL A 792 37.11 -4.34 10.29
N GLY A 793 36.69 -5.29 11.11
CA GLY A 793 36.87 -6.72 10.86
C GLY A 793 35.83 -7.24 9.88
N TYR A 794 36.19 -8.23 9.13
CA TYR A 794 35.29 -8.91 8.20
C TYR A 794 35.24 -10.41 8.40
N CYS A 795 34.06 -10.98 8.59
CA CYS A 795 33.88 -12.38 8.94
C CYS A 795 33.81 -13.36 7.75
N ASN A 796 33.72 -12.92 6.51
CA ASN A 796 33.58 -13.78 5.33
C ASN A 796 34.87 -13.93 4.50
N GLY A 797 36.04 -13.61 5.04
CA GLY A 797 37.36 -13.92 4.44
C GLY A 797 38.09 -12.78 3.77
N SER A 798 37.60 -11.52 3.93
CA SER A 798 38.32 -10.31 3.51
C SER A 798 38.39 -9.36 4.67
N ASP A 799 39.61 -9.04 5.13
CA ASP A 799 39.81 -8.10 6.20
C ASP A 799 39.90 -6.68 5.66
N ILE A 800 39.05 -5.80 6.16
CA ILE A 800 39.20 -4.36 6.03
C ILE A 800 39.85 -3.90 7.34
N THR A 801 41.10 -3.49 7.28
CA THR A 801 41.89 -3.17 8.49
C THR A 801 41.84 -1.69 8.88
N ASP A 802 41.29 -0.85 8.06
CA ASP A 802 41.14 0.58 8.29
C ASP A 802 39.70 1.01 8.13
N ALA A 803 39.12 1.64 9.14
CA ALA A 803 37.72 2.07 9.12
C ALA A 803 37.40 3.08 8.00
N LYS A 804 38.40 3.86 7.55
CA LYS A 804 38.25 4.81 6.45
C LYS A 804 38.02 4.14 5.08
N ASP A 805 38.42 2.87 4.94
CA ASP A 805 38.23 2.09 3.73
C ASP A 805 36.87 1.37 3.67
N PHE A 806 36.09 1.45 4.75
CA PHE A 806 34.74 0.90 4.80
C PHE A 806 33.74 1.89 4.20
N ASP A 807 32.87 1.40 3.33
CA ASP A 807 31.85 2.23 2.66
C ASP A 807 30.64 2.47 3.57
N TYR A 808 30.68 3.53 4.36
CA TYR A 808 29.58 3.90 5.26
C TYR A 808 28.31 4.35 4.53
N ASN A 809 28.36 4.63 3.22
CA ASN A 809 27.17 4.90 2.45
C ASN A 809 26.21 3.69 2.49
N LYS A 810 26.73 2.47 2.47
CA LYS A 810 25.90 1.25 2.58
C LYS A 810 25.13 1.17 3.91
N VAL A 811 25.75 1.63 5.00
CA VAL A 811 25.09 1.68 6.31
C VAL A 811 23.98 2.73 6.31
N MET A 812 24.28 3.94 5.81
CA MET A 812 23.33 5.04 5.79
C MET A 812 22.14 4.73 4.85
N ASP A 813 22.41 4.18 3.67
CA ASP A 813 21.36 3.78 2.71
C ASP A 813 20.48 2.67 3.29
N PHE A 814 21.07 1.73 4.03
CA PHE A 814 20.32 0.72 4.76
C PHE A 814 19.42 1.36 5.83
N ILE A 815 19.92 2.27 6.66
CA ILE A 815 19.13 2.95 7.70
C ILE A 815 17.94 3.68 7.07
N GLN A 816 18.14 4.40 5.96
CA GLN A 816 17.08 5.11 5.24
C GLN A 816 15.99 4.21 4.68
N SER A 817 16.30 2.95 4.38
CA SER A 817 15.37 1.97 3.84
C SER A 817 14.77 1.02 4.90
N CYS A 818 15.41 0.90 6.05
CA CYS A 818 15.01 -0.04 7.09
C CYS A 818 13.66 0.33 7.71
N PRO A 819 12.68 -0.58 7.77
CA PRO A 819 11.34 -0.25 8.25
C PRO A 819 11.25 -0.05 9.77
N ASN A 820 12.07 -0.77 10.55
CA ASN A 820 11.91 -0.84 11.99
C ASN A 820 13.23 -0.64 12.76
N PHE A 821 13.08 -0.10 13.96
CA PHE A 821 14.10 -0.06 14.99
C PHE A 821 13.68 -0.96 16.15
N TYR A 822 14.64 -1.62 16.76
CA TYR A 822 14.40 -2.58 17.86
C TYR A 822 15.30 -2.30 19.05
N LEU A 823 14.79 -2.54 20.24
CA LEU A 823 15.56 -2.65 21.47
C LEU A 823 15.63 -4.13 21.89
N GLY A 824 16.81 -4.62 22.18
CA GLY A 824 17.06 -6.00 22.66
C GLY A 824 16.89 -7.08 21.61
N TYR A 825 16.93 -6.76 20.31
CA TYR A 825 16.73 -7.72 19.24
C TYR A 825 17.53 -7.36 17.98
N GLY A 826 17.73 -8.34 17.10
CA GLY A 826 18.31 -8.14 15.77
C GLY A 826 19.79 -8.47 15.63
N SER A 827 20.50 -8.87 16.70
CA SER A 827 21.82 -9.50 16.58
C SER A 827 21.69 -10.95 16.13
N PHE A 828 22.84 -11.58 15.82
CA PHE A 828 22.86 -13.03 15.55
C PHE A 828 22.81 -13.89 16.82
N TRP A 829 23.00 -13.28 17.96
CA TRP A 829 23.27 -13.97 19.22
C TRP A 829 22.13 -13.95 20.23
N GLY A 830 21.15 -13.10 20.02
CA GLY A 830 19.97 -13.00 20.86
C GLY A 830 19.72 -11.60 21.44
N SER A 831 19.05 -11.53 22.58
CA SER A 831 18.79 -10.29 23.30
C SER A 831 19.54 -10.25 24.61
N VAL A 832 19.83 -9.05 25.10
CA VAL A 832 20.53 -8.78 26.35
C VAL A 832 19.53 -8.57 27.48
N ASP A 833 19.86 -9.03 28.71
CA ASP A 833 19.15 -8.61 29.93
C ASP A 833 19.62 -7.21 30.33
N VAL A 834 18.79 -6.22 30.09
CA VAL A 834 19.18 -4.80 30.19
C VAL A 834 17.99 -3.93 30.60
N ARG A 835 18.28 -2.94 31.43
CA ARG A 835 17.37 -1.83 31.70
C ARG A 835 17.71 -0.65 30.83
N MET A 836 16.70 0.01 30.28
CA MET A 836 16.84 1.09 29.31
C MET A 836 15.93 2.25 29.67
N ASP A 837 16.38 3.44 29.27
CA ASP A 837 15.66 4.69 29.52
C ASP A 837 16.07 5.77 28.51
N ASP A 838 15.21 6.75 28.24
CA ASP A 838 15.49 7.92 27.42
C ASP A 838 16.16 7.61 26.07
N LEU A 839 15.47 6.86 25.20
CA LEU A 839 15.94 6.61 23.85
C LEU A 839 15.73 7.86 22.95
N ILE A 840 16.81 8.29 22.31
CA ILE A 840 16.80 9.44 21.39
C ILE A 840 17.44 9.03 20.05
N LEU A 841 16.75 9.34 18.94
CA LEU A 841 17.29 9.21 17.59
C LEU A 841 17.34 10.55 16.90
N TYR A 842 18.48 10.81 16.23
CA TYR A 842 18.75 12.06 15.50
C TYR A 842 18.98 11.77 14.01
N ASN A 843 18.58 12.70 13.15
CA ASN A 843 18.90 12.65 11.71
C ASN A 843 20.23 13.35 11.37
N ARG A 844 21.08 13.54 12.34
CA ARG A 844 22.43 14.11 12.19
C ARG A 844 23.42 13.43 13.13
N THR A 845 24.69 13.62 12.86
CA THR A 845 25.77 13.28 13.77
C THR A 845 25.84 14.31 14.90
N LEU A 846 25.89 13.85 16.15
CA LEU A 846 26.22 14.70 17.29
C LEU A 846 27.73 14.85 17.40
N GLU A 847 28.17 16.08 17.55
CA GLU A 847 29.58 16.37 17.87
C GLU A 847 29.94 15.97 19.31
N THR A 848 31.22 15.83 19.61
CA THR A 848 31.68 15.46 20.96
C THR A 848 31.15 16.43 22.02
N THR A 849 31.07 17.70 21.72
CA THR A 849 30.48 18.75 22.57
C THR A 849 28.99 18.51 22.82
N ASP A 850 28.24 18.16 21.78
CA ASP A 850 26.81 17.86 21.87
C ASP A 850 26.56 16.62 22.75
N VAL A 851 27.37 15.56 22.56
CA VAL A 851 27.26 14.33 23.35
C VAL A 851 27.59 14.58 24.82
N ARG A 852 28.60 15.41 25.11
CA ARG A 852 28.91 15.81 26.48
C ARG A 852 27.80 16.63 27.11
N ALA A 853 27.23 17.55 26.37
CA ALA A 853 26.10 18.35 26.81
C ALA A 853 24.88 17.45 27.10
N LEU A 854 24.56 16.52 26.19
CA LEU A 854 23.50 15.53 26.39
C LEU A 854 23.74 14.69 27.64
N ASN A 855 24.95 14.18 27.84
CA ASN A 855 25.27 13.40 29.04
C ASN A 855 25.12 14.22 30.33
N THR A 856 25.53 15.46 30.32
CA THR A 856 25.41 16.35 31.50
C THR A 856 23.95 16.62 31.81
N MET A 857 23.15 16.87 30.80
CA MET A 857 21.74 17.20 30.96
C MET A 857 20.89 15.99 31.33
N SER A 858 21.06 14.85 30.64
CA SER A 858 20.29 13.64 30.88
C SER A 858 20.66 12.90 32.17
N ASN A 859 21.74 13.27 32.83
CA ASN A 859 22.13 12.74 34.13
C ASN A 859 21.42 13.43 35.30
N ARG A 860 20.66 14.51 35.08
CA ARG A 860 19.86 15.20 36.07
C ARG A 860 18.50 14.53 36.22
N VAL A 861 18.39 13.62 37.18
CA VAL A 861 17.24 12.73 37.40
C VAL A 861 15.89 13.45 37.59
N THR A 862 15.88 14.74 37.98
CA THR A 862 14.65 15.49 38.28
C THR A 862 14.28 16.54 37.21
N ASP A 863 15.20 16.91 36.34
CA ASP A 863 15.05 18.06 35.44
C ASP A 863 15.23 17.68 33.95
N PHE A 864 15.54 16.42 33.65
CA PHE A 864 15.70 16.00 32.29
C PHE A 864 14.33 15.86 31.60
N SER A 865 14.08 16.75 30.70
CA SER A 865 12.91 16.72 29.82
C SER A 865 13.38 17.19 28.47
N ILE A 866 13.44 16.27 27.52
CA ILE A 866 13.42 16.64 26.10
C ILE A 866 11.97 16.90 25.81
N GLY A 867 11.52 18.13 25.99
CA GLY A 867 10.16 18.55 25.85
C GLY A 867 9.15 17.42 25.57
N GLU A 868 8.33 17.00 26.55
CA GLU A 868 7.21 16.19 26.18
C GLU A 868 6.46 16.98 25.12
N GLY A 869 6.27 16.43 23.95
CA GLY A 869 5.31 16.93 22.99
C GLY A 869 3.88 16.78 23.51
N GLY A 870 3.69 17.17 24.75
CA GLY A 870 2.41 17.24 25.43
C GLY A 870 1.90 18.66 25.36
N SER A 871 0.86 18.88 24.56
CA SER A 871 0.05 20.08 24.66
C SER A 871 -0.28 20.33 26.14
N SER A 872 0.07 21.46 26.66
CA SER A 872 -0.55 22.00 27.87
C SER A 872 -2.03 22.21 27.56
N VAL A 873 -2.86 21.32 28.04
CA VAL A 873 -4.30 21.45 27.95
C VAL A 873 -4.73 22.04 29.30
N GLU A 874 -5.05 23.32 29.31
CA GLU A 874 -5.68 23.88 30.51
C GLU A 874 -7.05 23.23 30.77
N PRO A 875 -7.35 22.82 32.02
CA PRO A 875 -8.70 22.45 32.35
C PRO A 875 -9.60 23.68 32.23
N VAL A 876 -10.66 23.56 31.45
CA VAL A 876 -11.68 24.63 31.35
C VAL A 876 -12.27 24.92 32.72
N ARG A 877 -11.92 26.06 33.30
CA ARG A 877 -12.70 26.63 34.41
C ARG A 877 -13.98 27.20 33.81
N HIS A 878 -15.11 26.62 34.17
CA HIS A 878 -16.41 27.17 33.87
C HIS A 878 -16.54 28.59 34.41
N HIS A 879 -16.49 29.58 33.54
CA HIS A 879 -17.14 30.84 33.76
C HIS A 879 -18.41 30.88 32.91
N GLY A 880 -19.54 31.13 33.58
CA GLY A 880 -20.86 30.96 33.07
C GLY A 880 -21.15 31.66 31.76
N ASP A 881 -22.07 31.07 31.06
CA ASP A 881 -22.88 31.58 29.97
C ASP A 881 -22.16 32.19 28.76
N ARG A 882 -21.68 31.33 27.89
CA ARG A 882 -21.65 31.60 26.44
C ARG A 882 -22.08 30.36 25.68
N THR A 883 -23.09 30.50 24.85
CA THR A 883 -23.55 29.49 23.89
C THR A 883 -22.37 28.95 23.08
N MET A 884 -22.02 27.67 23.25
CA MET A 884 -20.96 27.00 22.51
C MET A 884 -21.32 27.00 21.04
N LYS A 885 -20.45 27.62 20.23
CA LYS A 885 -20.50 27.61 18.77
C LYS A 885 -19.73 26.46 18.25
N SER A 886 -19.99 25.32 18.11
CA SER A 886 -19.35 24.17 17.49
C SER A 886 -18.03 23.71 18.12
N ALA A 887 -18.06 22.54 18.75
CA ALA A 887 -16.89 21.80 19.18
C ALA A 887 -16.59 20.68 18.18
N TYR A 888 -15.32 20.42 17.92
CA TYR A 888 -14.85 19.35 17.04
C TYR A 888 -13.95 18.41 17.83
N ASP A 889 -14.04 17.09 17.57
CA ASP A 889 -13.04 16.15 18.05
C ASP A 889 -11.70 16.34 17.32
N LEU A 890 -10.67 15.65 17.77
CA LEU A 890 -9.32 15.78 17.18
C LEU A 890 -9.21 15.22 15.74
N SER A 891 -10.24 14.58 15.22
CA SER A 891 -10.36 14.19 13.83
C SER A 891 -11.22 15.18 13.01
N GLY A 892 -11.57 16.33 13.60
CA GLY A 892 -12.32 17.39 12.95
C GLY A 892 -13.82 17.13 12.84
N ARG A 893 -14.39 16.17 13.57
CA ARG A 893 -15.83 15.91 13.57
C ARG A 893 -16.54 16.85 14.52
N PRO A 894 -17.68 17.46 14.14
CA PRO A 894 -18.49 18.21 15.05
C PRO A 894 -19.03 17.31 16.17
N VAL A 895 -18.86 17.73 17.41
CA VAL A 895 -19.25 16.98 18.59
C VAL A 895 -20.47 17.64 19.21
N LYS A 896 -21.56 16.88 19.31
CA LYS A 896 -22.80 17.37 19.95
C LYS A 896 -22.74 17.32 21.48
N GLU A 897 -21.92 16.47 22.03
CA GLU A 897 -21.79 16.25 23.48
C GLU A 897 -20.31 15.89 23.78
N MET A 898 -19.65 16.72 24.60
CA MET A 898 -18.26 16.49 24.95
C MET A 898 -18.16 15.46 26.07
N LYS A 899 -17.52 14.34 25.78
CA LYS A 899 -17.06 13.36 26.77
C LYS A 899 -15.64 13.70 27.21
N LYS A 900 -15.11 13.00 28.19
CA LYS A 900 -13.70 13.12 28.58
C LYS A 900 -12.81 12.97 27.36
N GLY A 901 -12.02 13.98 27.03
CA GLY A 901 -11.17 14.00 25.84
C GLY A 901 -10.71 15.39 25.46
N ILE A 902 -9.98 15.49 24.36
CA ILE A 902 -9.47 16.75 23.81
C ILE A 902 -10.28 17.12 22.57
N TYR A 903 -10.68 18.37 22.48
CA TYR A 903 -11.53 18.92 21.43
C TYR A 903 -10.96 20.23 20.89
N ILE A 904 -11.37 20.61 19.69
CA ILE A 904 -11.11 21.94 19.11
C ILE A 904 -12.40 22.74 19.22
N ILE A 905 -12.36 23.85 19.97
CA ILE A 905 -13.48 24.76 20.15
C ILE A 905 -13.01 26.16 19.77
N GLU A 906 -13.69 26.77 18.81
CA GLU A 906 -13.30 28.09 18.27
C GLU A 906 -11.80 28.19 17.89
N GLY A 907 -11.26 27.12 17.26
CA GLY A 907 -9.85 27.04 16.90
C GLY A 907 -8.90 26.76 18.07
N ARG A 908 -9.40 26.51 19.29
CA ARG A 908 -8.57 26.22 20.46
C ARG A 908 -8.68 24.75 20.87
N LYS A 909 -7.55 24.17 21.24
CA LYS A 909 -7.49 22.84 21.82
C LYS A 909 -7.95 22.90 23.28
N VAL A 910 -9.01 22.18 23.60
CA VAL A 910 -9.66 22.20 24.90
C VAL A 910 -9.78 20.79 25.44
N MET A 911 -9.33 20.54 26.67
CA MET A 911 -9.56 19.27 27.35
C MET A 911 -10.88 19.31 28.12
N CYS A 912 -11.73 18.33 27.86
CA CYS A 912 -12.88 18.05 28.69
C CYS A 912 -12.48 16.96 29.71
N PRO A 913 -12.50 17.24 31.02
CA PRO A 913 -12.01 16.34 32.07
C PRO A 913 -12.85 15.04 32.25
#